data_6f707f54084c3e6e9956e8c47170e131
#
_entry.id   6f707f54084c3e6e9956e8c47170e131
#
_cell.length_a   1.000
_cell.length_b   1.000
_cell.length_c   1.000
_cell.angle_alpha   90.00
_cell.angle_beta   90.00
_cell.angle_gamma   90.00
#
_symmetry.space_group_name_H-M   'P 1'
#
loop_
_entity.id
_entity.type
_entity.pdbx_description
1 polymer ?
#
loop_
_entity_poly.entity_id
_entity_poly.type
_entity_poly.pdbx_seq_one_letter_code
_entity_poly.pdbx_strand_id
1 'polypeptide(L)'
;MTDNSGISNSATESIRPDQRGPHDYPRHWIADVLASDGGVVHLRPIVPEDADALVKFHSGLSERTRYLRYFGPFPHIPARELARMTTVDHYTRVAFVGVLGGEIIAIGIYEGLGASGKPTTAEVAFVVADEHQGRGLGPVLLEHLAGAAAECGFEKFEAEVLAENPNMVAVFRDAGYQLRRSFDGSTIHVEFTIDPTEALLSVRNARERGSEARSVANLLRPASVAVIGASVDRLKVGNAVLANVVAGGFTGPVFPVNSEHRAVRGIRAYSTVRDIPDPVDLAIVAVPADAVEEVLDDCLHKGVKTMLVLSAGFGDTSDSGLESERRLVESIREHGMRLVGPNALGVANTDPAISLNATLAPHVPGRGAVGFFCQSGALGIAILDTAARRQLGLSTFVSAGNRADVSGNDVLQYWDTDPDTEVVLLYLESFGNPRKFTRLARRVASGKPVVAVKSGRGAVPPAMAAADHSLDDASTRAILAQAGVIQVSTIAQLFDCATVFAYQPLPRGPRVGIVGNSTALGVLAQEAGSHFGLRVVQRVDLGPGASPETFEEAVRIAAADDDVDALIAVFVPPVAVSIDRYAQALMTGMSGSDKPVVTTFLAVEGIPQHLTVLGKYGTPARGSIPSYPSPERAAEALGHAWRYANWRSRPPSEVRRPADVDPDTARLLVREAVEGAGGAVIELDDQRTADILRCYGIEIVPFREVSTVDESAAAANELGYPVAVKAFSEGWRGRADREGVRLDLPDQHAVELAVVELAEVTGESRLHVQQMAPKGISTVIRVRDDPSFGSLMSFGLAGVTSDLLGDRAYRALPLTESDAADLIEAPRSAPLLSGYGGSEPVDKAALIDLVIRISALVDDIPETRDVMCDPIHATPRGVAVLAARMTVGPVPTKHDSGPRRL
;
A
#
# COMPACT_ATOMS: atom_id res chain seq x y z
N MET A 1 -56.24 16.95 11.49
CA MET A 1 -56.16 16.42 12.85
C MET A 1 -55.13 15.33 12.80
N THR A 2 -53.90 15.71 13.10
CA THR A 2 -53.09 15.37 14.26
C THR A 2 -52.70 13.88 14.27
N ASP A 3 -51.52 13.43 14.25
CA ASP A 3 -50.39 13.87 15.06
C ASP A 3 -49.04 13.40 14.48
N ASN A 4 -48.09 14.20 14.76
CA ASN A 4 -46.70 14.12 14.42
C ASN A 4 -45.95 13.42 15.57
N SER A 5 -45.18 12.38 15.31
CA SER A 5 -44.21 11.92 16.31
C SER A 5 -42.87 11.61 15.64
N GLY A 6 -41.93 12.44 16.02
CA GLY A 6 -40.61 12.54 15.47
C GLY A 6 -39.73 11.31 15.67
N ILE A 7 -38.97 11.04 14.65
CA ILE A 7 -37.79 10.18 14.72
C ILE A 7 -36.61 11.09 15.06
N SER A 8 -36.12 10.94 16.29
CA SER A 8 -34.89 11.61 16.72
C SER A 8 -33.69 10.97 16.01
N ASN A 9 -33.05 11.72 15.13
CA ASN A 9 -31.69 11.47 14.70
C ASN A 9 -30.77 11.59 15.92
N SER A 10 -30.30 10.47 16.44
CA SER A 10 -29.12 10.46 17.30
C SER A 10 -27.89 10.60 16.41
N ALA A 11 -27.46 11.85 16.17
CA ALA A 11 -26.14 12.16 15.69
C ALA A 11 -25.11 11.58 16.67
N THR A 12 -24.27 10.69 16.20
CA THR A 12 -23.06 10.26 16.90
C THR A 12 -22.13 11.48 16.98
N GLU A 13 -22.18 12.20 18.09
CA GLU A 13 -21.21 13.24 18.41
C GLU A 13 -19.81 12.61 18.47
N SER A 14 -18.93 13.02 17.58
CA SER A 14 -17.50 12.76 17.65
C SER A 14 -16.93 13.52 18.84
N ILE A 15 -16.65 12.80 19.92
CA ILE A 15 -16.04 13.35 21.15
C ILE A 15 -14.58 13.75 20.84
N ARG A 16 -14.25 15.00 21.10
CA ARG A 16 -12.90 15.57 20.92
C ARG A 16 -11.91 14.93 21.89
N PRO A 17 -10.61 14.75 21.53
CA PRO A 17 -9.59 14.20 22.43
C PRO A 17 -9.48 14.92 23.78
N ASP A 18 -9.59 16.23 23.80
CA ASP A 18 -9.50 17.05 25.03
C ASP A 18 -10.77 17.11 25.89
N GLN A 19 -11.89 16.55 25.43
CA GLN A 19 -13.14 16.44 26.22
C GLN A 19 -13.36 15.05 26.78
N ARG A 20 -12.42 14.10 26.56
CA ARG A 20 -12.49 12.79 27.19
C ARG A 20 -12.08 12.94 28.65
N GLY A 21 -13.04 12.74 29.53
CA GLY A 21 -12.74 12.60 30.93
C GLY A 21 -11.78 11.41 31.16
N PRO A 22 -11.04 11.36 32.29
CA PRO A 22 -10.07 10.29 32.59
C PRO A 22 -10.69 8.89 32.69
N HIS A 23 -11.93 8.69 32.29
CA HIS A 23 -12.68 7.43 32.36
C HIS A 23 -13.28 6.94 31.05
N ASP A 24 -13.07 7.66 29.94
CA ASP A 24 -13.59 7.23 28.63
C ASP A 24 -12.74 6.08 28.08
N TYR A 25 -13.41 4.95 27.75
CA TYR A 25 -12.75 3.78 27.18
C TYR A 25 -12.17 4.07 25.78
N PRO A 26 -10.84 3.94 25.58
CA PRO A 26 -10.19 4.35 24.34
C PRO A 26 -10.32 3.27 23.24
N ARG A 27 -11.49 3.20 22.60
CA ARG A 27 -11.79 2.20 21.56
C ARG A 27 -10.80 2.24 20.37
N HIS A 28 -10.17 3.38 20.12
CA HIS A 28 -9.19 3.53 19.03
C HIS A 28 -7.86 2.79 19.30
N TRP A 29 -7.63 2.32 20.52
CA TRP A 29 -6.48 1.48 20.86
C TRP A 29 -6.73 -0.01 20.65
N ILE A 30 -7.96 -0.43 20.32
CA ILE A 30 -8.27 -1.82 20.01
C ILE A 30 -7.62 -2.19 18.68
N ALA A 31 -6.92 -3.33 18.65
CA ALA A 31 -6.23 -3.81 17.47
C ALA A 31 -6.22 -5.33 17.39
N ASP A 32 -6.33 -5.87 16.17
CA ASP A 32 -6.03 -7.26 15.91
C ASP A 32 -4.58 -7.36 15.44
N VAL A 33 -3.75 -8.10 16.18
CA VAL A 33 -2.31 -8.20 15.93
C VAL A 33 -1.92 -9.62 15.53
N LEU A 34 -0.88 -9.74 14.72
CA LEU A 34 -0.33 -11.05 14.37
C LEU A 34 0.77 -11.48 15.32
N ALA A 35 0.59 -12.63 15.90
CA ALA A 35 1.67 -13.37 16.54
C ALA A 35 2.71 -13.85 15.53
N SER A 36 3.90 -14.22 16.01
CA SER A 36 5.00 -14.65 15.13
C SER A 36 4.72 -15.94 14.35
N ASP A 37 3.75 -16.72 14.75
CA ASP A 37 3.26 -17.93 14.06
C ASP A 37 2.19 -17.63 12.98
N GLY A 38 1.80 -16.37 12.85
CA GLY A 38 0.78 -15.91 11.89
C GLY A 38 -0.66 -15.98 12.40
N GLY A 39 -0.88 -16.40 13.65
CA GLY A 39 -2.20 -16.36 14.30
C GLY A 39 -2.57 -14.95 14.73
N VAL A 40 -3.85 -14.61 14.70
CA VAL A 40 -4.39 -13.32 15.17
C VAL A 40 -4.56 -13.36 16.69
N VAL A 41 -4.30 -12.23 17.35
CA VAL A 41 -4.61 -12.00 18.78
C VAL A 41 -5.33 -10.66 18.87
N HIS A 42 -6.48 -10.66 19.52
CA HIS A 42 -7.24 -9.43 19.76
C HIS A 42 -6.65 -8.67 20.95
N LEU A 43 -6.10 -7.48 20.69
CA LEU A 43 -5.50 -6.61 21.72
C LEU A 43 -6.44 -5.46 22.02
N ARG A 44 -6.78 -5.27 23.29
CA ARG A 44 -7.66 -4.17 23.73
C ARG A 44 -7.29 -3.66 25.12
N PRO A 45 -7.66 -2.43 25.47
CA PRO A 45 -7.60 -1.97 26.84
C PRO A 45 -8.43 -2.87 27.76
N ILE A 46 -7.97 -3.07 29.00
CA ILE A 46 -8.68 -3.85 30.01
C ILE A 46 -9.93 -3.10 30.48
N VAL A 47 -10.94 -3.84 30.87
CA VAL A 47 -12.18 -3.32 31.50
C VAL A 47 -12.42 -3.98 32.85
N PRO A 48 -13.19 -3.38 33.77
CA PRO A 48 -13.50 -3.97 35.10
C PRO A 48 -14.11 -5.37 35.03
N GLU A 49 -14.86 -5.66 33.99
CA GLU A 49 -15.50 -6.95 33.73
C GLU A 49 -14.51 -8.09 33.45
N ASP A 50 -13.26 -7.76 33.14
CA ASP A 50 -12.18 -8.74 32.92
C ASP A 50 -11.65 -9.36 34.22
N ALA A 51 -12.14 -8.96 35.40
CA ALA A 51 -11.60 -9.38 36.69
C ALA A 51 -11.52 -10.91 36.83
N ASP A 52 -12.62 -11.63 36.51
CA ASP A 52 -12.65 -13.09 36.61
C ASP A 52 -11.74 -13.77 35.57
N ALA A 53 -11.69 -13.23 34.35
CA ALA A 53 -10.81 -13.73 33.30
C ALA A 53 -9.32 -13.50 33.66
N LEU A 54 -9.00 -12.38 34.31
CA LEU A 54 -7.65 -12.09 34.78
C LEU A 54 -7.22 -13.03 35.93
N VAL A 55 -8.14 -13.36 36.85
CA VAL A 55 -7.88 -14.36 37.90
C VAL A 55 -7.62 -15.73 37.30
N LYS A 56 -8.44 -16.14 36.29
CA LYS A 56 -8.25 -17.40 35.55
C LYS A 56 -6.87 -17.41 34.86
N PHE A 57 -6.53 -16.36 34.13
CA PHE A 57 -5.24 -16.19 33.47
C PHE A 57 -4.08 -16.33 34.47
N HIS A 58 -4.12 -15.59 35.58
CA HIS A 58 -3.08 -15.63 36.60
C HIS A 58 -2.92 -17.02 37.25
N SER A 59 -4.00 -17.71 37.52
CA SER A 59 -3.97 -19.07 38.07
C SER A 59 -3.39 -20.11 37.12
N GLY A 60 -3.50 -19.89 35.80
CA GLY A 60 -2.91 -20.71 34.76
C GLY A 60 -1.41 -20.52 34.55
N LEU A 61 -0.82 -19.42 35.07
CA LEU A 61 0.63 -19.18 34.97
C LEU A 61 1.44 -20.16 35.83
N SER A 62 2.59 -20.58 35.32
CA SER A 62 3.55 -21.38 36.11
C SER A 62 4.10 -20.58 37.32
N GLU A 63 4.53 -21.27 38.34
CA GLU A 63 5.20 -20.64 39.50
C GLU A 63 6.41 -19.78 39.09
N ARG A 64 7.18 -20.22 38.10
CA ARG A 64 8.30 -19.49 37.54
C ARG A 64 7.87 -18.20 36.87
N THR A 65 6.85 -18.22 36.01
CA THR A 65 6.34 -17.03 35.34
C THR A 65 5.78 -16.02 36.34
N ARG A 66 5.04 -16.46 37.35
CA ARG A 66 4.58 -15.58 38.46
C ARG A 66 5.79 -14.98 39.24
N TYR A 67 6.78 -15.80 39.62
CA TYR A 67 7.98 -15.32 40.31
C TYR A 67 8.74 -14.26 39.48
N LEU A 68 8.96 -14.50 38.20
CA LEU A 68 9.65 -13.57 37.32
C LEU A 68 8.88 -12.25 37.10
N ARG A 69 7.55 -12.27 37.23
CA ARG A 69 6.72 -11.07 37.08
C ARG A 69 6.54 -10.25 38.35
N TYR A 70 6.40 -10.93 39.50
CA TYR A 70 6.04 -10.29 40.76
C TYR A 70 7.20 -10.29 41.81
N PHE A 71 8.37 -10.79 41.43
CA PHE A 71 9.61 -10.86 42.26
C PHE A 71 9.46 -11.62 43.56
N GLY A 72 8.44 -12.49 43.61
CA GLY A 72 8.16 -13.28 44.81
C GLY A 72 7.01 -14.26 44.59
N PRO A 73 6.69 -15.09 45.58
CA PRO A 73 5.53 -15.97 45.50
C PRO A 73 4.24 -15.15 45.49
N PHE A 74 3.50 -15.21 44.39
CA PHE A 74 2.24 -14.49 44.21
C PHE A 74 1.17 -15.48 43.76
N PRO A 75 0.69 -16.37 44.67
CA PRO A 75 -0.21 -17.46 44.31
C PRO A 75 -1.61 -16.98 43.90
N HIS A 76 -2.06 -15.86 44.48
CA HIS A 76 -3.36 -15.26 44.22
C HIS A 76 -3.24 -13.75 44.09
N ILE A 77 -4.04 -13.14 43.24
CA ILE A 77 -4.14 -11.68 43.15
C ILE A 77 -5.06 -11.20 44.27
N PRO A 78 -4.58 -10.37 45.20
CA PRO A 78 -5.45 -9.77 46.25
C PRO A 78 -6.56 -8.93 45.60
N ALA A 79 -7.79 -8.93 46.17
CA ALA A 79 -8.94 -8.20 45.61
C ALA A 79 -8.63 -6.70 45.35
N ARG A 80 -7.85 -6.05 46.22
CA ARG A 80 -7.44 -4.66 46.02
C ARG A 80 -6.54 -4.47 44.81
N GLU A 81 -5.61 -5.41 44.58
CA GLU A 81 -4.71 -5.37 43.44
C GLU A 81 -5.43 -5.72 42.15
N LEU A 82 -6.35 -6.70 42.18
CA LEU A 82 -7.20 -7.03 41.04
C LEU A 82 -8.04 -5.82 40.58
N ALA A 83 -8.70 -5.13 41.53
CA ALA A 83 -9.42 -3.91 41.23
C ALA A 83 -8.50 -2.82 40.62
N ARG A 84 -7.26 -2.69 41.13
CA ARG A 84 -6.26 -1.76 40.61
C ARG A 84 -5.82 -2.10 39.19
N MET A 85 -5.69 -3.37 38.86
CA MET A 85 -5.28 -3.84 37.52
C MET A 85 -6.41 -3.70 36.48
N THR A 86 -7.69 -3.86 36.88
CA THR A 86 -8.82 -3.84 35.96
C THR A 86 -9.52 -2.47 35.88
N THR A 87 -9.32 -1.58 36.88
CA THR A 87 -9.89 -0.23 36.89
C THR A 87 -8.75 0.77 36.65
N VAL A 88 -8.51 1.11 35.40
CA VAL A 88 -7.48 2.03 34.94
C VAL A 88 -8.09 3.36 34.46
N ASP A 89 -7.31 4.45 34.51
CA ASP A 89 -7.77 5.78 34.10
C ASP A 89 -7.53 6.07 32.60
N HIS A 90 -6.91 5.13 31.89
CA HIS A 90 -6.52 5.24 30.50
C HIS A 90 -5.66 6.47 30.17
N TYR A 91 -4.94 6.99 31.16
CA TYR A 91 -4.04 8.13 31.06
C TYR A 91 -2.74 7.90 31.83
N THR A 92 -2.77 7.99 33.17
CA THR A 92 -1.58 7.73 34.01
C THR A 92 -1.35 6.25 34.24
N ARG A 93 -2.40 5.44 34.11
CA ARG A 93 -2.32 3.98 34.17
C ARG A 93 -3.14 3.39 33.01
N VAL A 94 -2.44 2.60 32.19
CA VAL A 94 -3.04 1.91 31.04
C VAL A 94 -2.66 0.43 31.08
N ALA A 95 -3.66 -0.43 30.84
CA ALA A 95 -3.40 -1.85 30.68
C ALA A 95 -4.06 -2.38 29.40
N PHE A 96 -3.32 -3.20 28.66
CA PHE A 96 -3.83 -3.95 27.52
C PHE A 96 -3.91 -5.43 27.86
N VAL A 97 -4.95 -6.09 27.36
CA VAL A 97 -5.09 -7.54 27.39
C VAL A 97 -5.06 -8.09 25.97
N GLY A 98 -4.27 -9.15 25.76
CA GLY A 98 -4.33 -9.98 24.56
C GLY A 98 -5.33 -11.09 24.77
N VAL A 99 -6.35 -11.14 23.92
CA VAL A 99 -7.46 -12.10 24.02
C VAL A 99 -7.40 -13.07 22.82
N LEU A 100 -7.57 -14.35 23.10
CA LEU A 100 -7.66 -15.40 22.08
C LEU A 100 -8.76 -16.39 22.50
N GLY A 101 -9.77 -16.56 21.64
CA GLY A 101 -10.89 -17.45 21.95
C GLY A 101 -11.66 -17.03 23.21
N GLY A 102 -11.78 -15.73 23.49
CA GLY A 102 -12.43 -15.20 24.67
C GLY A 102 -11.59 -15.30 25.96
N GLU A 103 -10.39 -15.89 25.92
CA GLU A 103 -9.52 -16.01 27.09
C GLU A 103 -8.38 -15.00 27.03
N ILE A 104 -8.01 -14.41 28.18
CA ILE A 104 -6.85 -13.56 28.30
C ILE A 104 -5.60 -14.46 28.24
N ILE A 105 -4.71 -14.19 27.27
CA ILE A 105 -3.45 -14.92 27.09
C ILE A 105 -2.22 -14.07 27.40
N ALA A 106 -2.40 -12.74 27.49
CA ALA A 106 -1.32 -11.81 27.79
C ALA A 106 -1.89 -10.53 28.42
N ILE A 107 -1.11 -9.89 29.27
CA ILE A 107 -1.42 -8.56 29.82
C ILE A 107 -0.15 -7.71 29.87
N GLY A 108 -0.29 -6.45 29.49
CA GLY A 108 0.75 -5.43 29.64
C GLY A 108 0.16 -4.18 30.30
N ILE A 109 0.93 -3.53 31.18
CA ILE A 109 0.51 -2.33 31.90
C ILE A 109 1.67 -1.33 31.94
N TYR A 110 1.32 -0.03 31.85
CA TYR A 110 2.22 1.00 32.32
C TYR A 110 1.58 1.85 33.42
N GLU A 111 2.41 2.43 34.28
CA GLU A 111 2.00 3.35 35.35
C GLU A 111 2.96 4.53 35.42
N GLY A 112 2.42 5.76 35.32
CA GLY A 112 3.20 7.00 35.38
C GLY A 112 3.94 7.18 36.71
N LEU A 113 5.22 7.54 36.65
CA LEU A 113 6.09 7.78 37.81
C LEU A 113 6.13 9.28 38.13
N GLY A 114 5.74 9.68 39.35
CA GLY A 114 5.82 11.08 39.82
C GLY A 114 4.66 11.47 40.75
N ALA A 115 4.97 12.24 41.78
CA ALA A 115 3.99 12.59 42.83
C ALA A 115 3.22 13.90 42.57
N SER A 116 3.59 14.75 41.59
CA SER A 116 2.91 16.02 41.27
C SER A 116 3.32 16.55 39.89
N GLY A 117 2.35 16.75 39.02
CA GLY A 117 2.52 17.25 37.67
C GLY A 117 2.13 16.20 36.60
N LYS A 118 2.30 16.54 35.31
CA LYS A 118 2.17 15.55 34.22
C LYS A 118 3.44 14.69 34.21
N PRO A 119 3.37 13.37 34.51
CA PRO A 119 4.55 12.51 34.49
C PRO A 119 5.00 12.32 33.03
N THR A 120 6.31 12.40 32.77
CA THR A 120 6.90 12.11 31.47
C THR A 120 7.53 10.72 31.38
N THR A 121 7.60 10.02 32.51
CA THR A 121 8.17 8.67 32.63
C THR A 121 7.13 7.72 33.23
N ALA A 122 7.04 6.50 32.69
CA ALA A 122 6.18 5.46 33.24
C ALA A 122 6.94 4.14 33.44
N GLU A 123 6.55 3.39 34.47
CA GLU A 123 7.00 2.01 34.65
C GLU A 123 6.16 1.09 33.76
N VAL A 124 6.82 0.19 33.01
CA VAL A 124 6.17 -0.78 32.13
C VAL A 124 6.42 -2.21 32.57
N ALA A 125 5.38 -3.03 32.52
CA ALA A 125 5.48 -4.45 32.82
C ALA A 125 4.46 -5.27 32.03
N PHE A 126 4.81 -6.50 31.65
CA PHE A 126 3.90 -7.40 30.93
C PHE A 126 4.19 -8.87 31.27
N VAL A 127 3.20 -9.71 30.99
CA VAL A 127 3.31 -11.17 31.13
C VAL A 127 2.47 -11.86 30.07
N VAL A 128 2.98 -12.98 29.55
CA VAL A 128 2.33 -13.82 28.57
C VAL A 128 2.17 -15.22 29.15
N ALA A 129 1.03 -15.86 28.97
CA ALA A 129 0.75 -17.23 29.40
C ALA A 129 1.82 -18.19 28.87
N ASP A 130 2.24 -19.17 29.67
CA ASP A 130 3.37 -20.05 29.37
C ASP A 130 3.25 -20.73 27.99
N GLU A 131 2.06 -21.20 27.62
CA GLU A 131 1.78 -21.84 26.33
C GLU A 131 1.82 -20.89 25.13
N HIS A 132 1.74 -19.59 25.37
CA HIS A 132 1.76 -18.53 24.35
C HIS A 132 3.07 -17.74 24.32
N GLN A 133 4.06 -18.09 25.17
CA GLN A 133 5.40 -17.52 25.12
C GLN A 133 6.13 -17.91 23.82
N GLY A 134 7.11 -17.09 23.42
CA GLY A 134 7.85 -17.31 22.16
C GLY A 134 7.07 -16.93 20.87
N ARG A 135 5.81 -16.54 20.98
CA ARG A 135 4.96 -16.10 19.83
C ARG A 135 5.11 -14.61 19.50
N GLY A 136 6.08 -13.91 20.08
CA GLY A 136 6.32 -12.47 19.80
C GLY A 136 5.32 -11.50 20.40
N LEU A 137 4.46 -11.92 21.34
CA LEU A 137 3.44 -11.09 21.97
C LEU A 137 4.02 -10.01 22.89
N GLY A 138 5.17 -10.28 23.56
CA GLY A 138 5.83 -9.29 24.41
C GLY A 138 6.21 -8.00 23.67
N PRO A 139 6.99 -8.05 22.58
CA PRO A 139 7.27 -6.88 21.76
C PRO A 139 6.02 -6.17 21.24
N VAL A 140 4.96 -6.90 20.87
CA VAL A 140 3.70 -6.32 20.40
C VAL A 140 2.98 -5.54 21.52
N LEU A 141 2.87 -6.12 22.71
CA LEU A 141 2.31 -5.43 23.88
C LEU A 141 3.10 -4.15 24.20
N LEU A 142 4.44 -4.24 24.19
CA LEU A 142 5.31 -3.10 24.46
C LEU A 142 5.09 -1.96 23.46
N GLU A 143 4.92 -2.27 22.19
CA GLU A 143 4.65 -1.26 21.15
C GLU A 143 3.31 -0.56 21.32
N HIS A 144 2.26 -1.31 21.68
CA HIS A 144 0.94 -0.71 21.93
C HIS A 144 0.94 0.13 23.22
N LEU A 145 1.64 -0.32 24.26
CA LEU A 145 1.83 0.46 25.48
C LEU A 145 2.61 1.75 25.20
N ALA A 146 3.69 1.67 24.41
CA ALA A 146 4.48 2.83 24.04
C ALA A 146 3.67 3.82 23.16
N GLY A 147 2.85 3.31 22.23
CA GLY A 147 1.96 4.14 21.43
C GLY A 147 0.91 4.88 22.29
N ALA A 148 0.26 4.19 23.21
CA ALA A 148 -0.69 4.78 24.15
C ALA A 148 -0.01 5.79 25.09
N ALA A 149 1.20 5.46 25.60
CA ALA A 149 1.97 6.34 26.47
C ALA A 149 2.40 7.63 25.73
N ALA A 150 2.87 7.54 24.49
CA ALA A 150 3.21 8.70 23.68
C ALA A 150 1.98 9.59 23.41
N GLU A 151 0.81 9.01 23.12
CA GLU A 151 -0.46 9.75 22.99
C GLU A 151 -0.84 10.48 24.30
N CYS A 152 -0.52 9.88 25.45
CA CYS A 152 -0.72 10.47 26.78
C CYS A 152 0.38 11.46 27.22
N GLY A 153 1.42 11.67 26.40
CA GLY A 153 2.49 12.64 26.64
C GLY A 153 3.67 12.11 27.48
N PHE A 154 3.83 10.79 27.56
CA PHE A 154 5.01 10.18 28.13
C PHE A 154 6.16 10.14 27.11
N GLU A 155 7.41 10.25 27.60
CA GLU A 155 8.63 10.26 26.77
C GLU A 155 9.49 9.02 26.99
N LYS A 156 9.36 8.37 28.18
CA LYS A 156 10.25 7.29 28.61
C LYS A 156 9.51 6.18 29.31
N PHE A 157 10.03 4.95 29.13
CA PHE A 157 9.68 3.81 29.95
C PHE A 157 10.86 3.39 30.84
N GLU A 158 10.53 2.95 32.05
CA GLU A 158 11.38 2.25 32.96
C GLU A 158 10.81 0.86 33.26
N ALA A 159 11.66 -0.12 33.49
CA ALA A 159 11.28 -1.46 33.90
C ALA A 159 12.26 -2.07 34.88
N GLU A 160 11.76 -2.72 35.93
CA GLU A 160 12.54 -3.56 36.79
C GLU A 160 12.50 -5.01 36.29
N VAL A 161 13.65 -5.63 36.16
CA VAL A 161 13.78 -6.99 35.64
C VAL A 161 14.72 -7.79 36.56
N LEU A 162 14.34 -9.02 36.95
CA LEU A 162 15.22 -9.90 37.65
C LEU A 162 16.46 -10.27 36.82
N ALA A 163 17.64 -10.24 37.39
CA ALA A 163 18.89 -10.56 36.68
C ALA A 163 18.90 -11.96 36.06
N GLU A 164 18.10 -12.86 36.62
CA GLU A 164 17.88 -14.23 36.10
C GLU A 164 16.82 -14.33 34.98
N ASN A 165 16.25 -13.17 34.52
CA ASN A 165 15.29 -13.09 33.42
C ASN A 165 15.89 -12.38 32.18
N PRO A 166 16.91 -12.95 31.51
CA PRO A 166 17.52 -12.34 30.34
C PRO A 166 16.54 -12.22 29.16
N ASN A 167 15.50 -13.07 29.12
CA ASN A 167 14.48 -13.05 28.07
C ASN A 167 13.68 -11.74 28.07
N MET A 168 13.38 -11.19 29.25
CA MET A 168 12.67 -9.91 29.36
C MET A 168 13.51 -8.75 28.82
N VAL A 169 14.80 -8.72 29.13
CA VAL A 169 15.73 -7.71 28.58
C VAL A 169 15.87 -7.86 27.06
N ALA A 170 15.84 -9.11 26.57
CA ALA A 170 15.86 -9.38 25.13
C ALA A 170 14.62 -8.82 24.43
N VAL A 171 13.42 -8.89 25.03
CA VAL A 171 12.19 -8.32 24.45
C VAL A 171 12.33 -6.83 24.16
N PHE A 172 12.86 -6.04 25.11
CA PHE A 172 13.06 -4.59 24.90
C PHE A 172 14.07 -4.30 23.79
N ARG A 173 15.20 -5.03 23.76
CA ARG A 173 16.22 -4.89 22.73
C ARG A 173 15.70 -5.31 21.35
N ASP A 174 15.03 -6.47 21.30
CA ASP A 174 14.55 -7.07 20.05
C ASP A 174 13.33 -6.31 19.49
N ALA A 175 12.67 -5.48 20.33
CA ALA A 175 11.71 -4.48 19.89
C ALA A 175 12.36 -3.25 19.22
N GLY A 176 13.69 -3.10 19.31
CA GLY A 176 14.45 -2.03 18.66
C GLY A 176 14.77 -0.82 19.56
N TYR A 177 14.48 -0.89 20.86
CA TYR A 177 14.78 0.20 21.79
C TYR A 177 16.25 0.25 22.19
N GLN A 178 16.78 1.45 22.37
CA GLN A 178 18.11 1.69 22.93
C GLN A 178 18.02 1.71 24.46
N LEU A 179 18.60 0.68 25.10
CA LEU A 179 18.45 0.46 26.53
C LEU A 179 19.61 1.09 27.33
N ARG A 180 19.28 1.86 28.36
CA ARG A 180 20.18 2.16 29.49
C ARG A 180 19.92 1.17 30.61
N ARG A 181 20.96 0.59 31.17
CA ARG A 181 20.87 -0.44 32.23
C ARG A 181 21.69 -0.05 33.43
N SER A 182 21.11 -0.22 34.62
CA SER A 182 21.81 -0.16 35.89
C SER A 182 21.46 -1.39 36.73
N PHE A 183 22.40 -1.87 37.52
CA PHE A 183 22.23 -3.05 38.38
C PHE A 183 21.99 -2.61 39.83
N ASP A 184 20.93 -3.14 40.44
CA ASP A 184 20.61 -2.95 41.83
C ASP A 184 20.36 -4.31 42.49
N GLY A 185 21.40 -4.87 43.11
CA GLY A 185 21.32 -6.19 43.75
C GLY A 185 20.96 -7.32 42.78
N SER A 186 19.77 -7.89 42.96
CA SER A 186 19.23 -8.99 42.10
C SER A 186 18.40 -8.48 40.94
N THR A 187 18.20 -7.17 40.80
CA THR A 187 17.42 -6.56 39.73
C THR A 187 18.27 -5.77 38.75
N ILE A 188 17.77 -5.65 37.51
CA ILE A 188 18.30 -4.79 36.48
C ILE A 188 17.24 -3.73 36.21
N HIS A 189 17.58 -2.49 36.49
CA HIS A 189 16.76 -1.35 36.07
C HIS A 189 17.06 -1.03 34.60
N VAL A 190 16.03 -0.98 33.79
CA VAL A 190 16.09 -0.72 32.34
C VAL A 190 15.32 0.56 32.04
N GLU A 191 15.97 1.53 31.41
CA GLU A 191 15.36 2.78 30.96
C GLU A 191 15.52 2.93 29.44
N PHE A 192 14.47 3.41 28.74
CA PHE A 192 14.52 3.72 27.29
C PHE A 192 13.47 4.77 26.90
N THR A 193 13.80 5.53 25.86
CA THR A 193 12.87 6.49 25.25
C THR A 193 11.87 5.75 24.35
N ILE A 194 10.61 6.21 24.31
CA ILE A 194 9.53 5.60 23.53
C ILE A 194 9.32 6.29 22.17
N ASP A 195 10.11 7.33 21.87
CA ASP A 195 10.04 8.01 20.57
C ASP A 195 10.29 7.03 19.40
N PRO A 196 9.50 7.09 18.33
CA PRO A 196 9.64 6.20 17.19
C PRO A 196 10.92 6.51 16.41
N THR A 197 12.02 5.83 16.73
CA THR A 197 13.26 5.91 15.96
C THR A 197 13.14 5.10 14.66
N GLU A 198 13.92 5.47 13.66
CA GLU A 198 13.97 4.75 12.37
C GLU A 198 14.32 3.26 12.55
N ALA A 199 15.21 2.96 13.50
CA ALA A 199 15.56 1.58 13.88
C ALA A 199 14.35 0.83 14.44
N LEU A 200 13.58 1.43 15.34
CA LEU A 200 12.37 0.86 15.94
C LEU A 200 11.32 0.57 14.86
N LEU A 201 11.04 1.53 13.98
CA LEU A 201 10.11 1.38 12.87
C LEU A 201 10.55 0.27 11.90
N SER A 202 11.85 0.14 11.63
CA SER A 202 12.41 -0.92 10.78
C SER A 202 12.19 -2.30 11.38
N VAL A 203 12.47 -2.48 12.68
CA VAL A 203 12.28 -3.76 13.40
C VAL A 203 10.80 -4.13 13.44
N ARG A 204 9.91 -3.19 13.78
CA ARG A 204 8.47 -3.38 13.79
C ARG A 204 7.95 -3.84 12.42
N ASN A 205 8.33 -3.12 11.37
CA ASN A 205 7.95 -3.46 10.00
C ASN A 205 8.49 -4.84 9.56
N ALA A 206 9.70 -5.23 9.99
CA ALA A 206 10.28 -6.53 9.68
C ALA A 206 9.51 -7.67 10.38
N ARG A 207 9.11 -7.49 11.64
CA ARG A 207 8.33 -8.46 12.40
C ARG A 207 6.92 -8.62 11.83
N GLU A 208 6.19 -7.52 11.57
CA GLU A 208 4.86 -7.53 10.94
C GLU A 208 4.89 -8.34 9.64
N ARG A 209 5.88 -8.06 8.78
CA ARG A 209 6.04 -8.79 7.50
C ARG A 209 6.24 -10.29 7.69
N GLY A 210 7.13 -10.68 8.62
CA GLY A 210 7.38 -12.10 8.90
C GLY A 210 6.12 -12.80 9.39
N SER A 211 5.31 -12.15 10.20
CA SER A 211 4.05 -12.69 10.73
C SER A 211 2.98 -12.78 9.64
N GLU A 212 2.86 -11.76 8.79
CA GLU A 212 1.94 -11.76 7.63
C GLU A 212 2.30 -12.86 6.62
N ALA A 213 3.57 -12.94 6.26
CA ALA A 213 4.02 -13.97 5.32
C ALA A 213 3.69 -15.38 5.83
N ARG A 214 3.86 -15.64 7.15
CA ARG A 214 3.48 -16.92 7.76
C ARG A 214 1.97 -17.13 7.79
N SER A 215 1.19 -16.10 8.06
CA SER A 215 -0.26 -16.16 8.04
C SER A 215 -0.80 -16.59 6.67
N VAL A 216 -0.28 -15.99 5.59
CA VAL A 216 -0.64 -16.38 4.21
C VAL A 216 -0.05 -17.73 3.83
N ALA A 217 1.13 -18.10 4.36
CA ALA A 217 1.70 -19.43 4.17
C ALA A 217 0.80 -20.53 4.77
N ASN A 218 0.18 -20.31 5.93
CA ASN A 218 -0.78 -21.25 6.52
C ASN A 218 -2.00 -21.49 5.60
N LEU A 219 -2.45 -20.45 4.87
CA LEU A 219 -3.51 -20.58 3.87
C LEU A 219 -3.08 -21.39 2.64
N LEU A 220 -1.89 -21.09 2.10
CA LEU A 220 -1.42 -21.63 0.83
C LEU A 220 -0.69 -22.97 0.95
N ARG A 221 -0.27 -23.35 2.17
CA ARG A 221 0.46 -24.59 2.51
C ARG A 221 -0.20 -25.34 3.68
N PRO A 222 -1.53 -25.59 3.63
CA PRO A 222 -2.20 -26.33 4.71
C PRO A 222 -1.73 -27.78 4.74
N ALA A 223 -1.62 -28.36 5.94
CA ALA A 223 -1.32 -29.79 6.08
C ALA A 223 -2.57 -30.66 5.88
N SER A 224 -3.78 -30.09 6.06
CA SER A 224 -5.06 -30.79 5.93
C SER A 224 -6.16 -29.85 5.46
N VAL A 225 -7.16 -30.39 4.75
CA VAL A 225 -8.28 -29.62 4.16
C VAL A 225 -9.61 -30.27 4.51
N ALA A 226 -10.57 -29.51 5.04
CA ALA A 226 -11.97 -29.89 5.12
C ALA A 226 -12.78 -29.14 4.06
N VAL A 227 -13.71 -29.85 3.37
CA VAL A 227 -14.67 -29.25 2.42
C VAL A 227 -16.06 -29.34 3.04
N ILE A 228 -16.55 -28.21 3.54
CA ILE A 228 -17.83 -28.08 4.25
C ILE A 228 -18.93 -27.73 3.24
N GLY A 229 -20.02 -28.49 3.23
CA GLY A 229 -21.02 -28.45 2.15
C GLY A 229 -20.64 -29.32 0.96
N ALA A 230 -19.70 -30.26 1.12
CA ALA A 230 -19.37 -31.25 0.10
C ALA A 230 -20.62 -32.02 -0.30
N SER A 231 -20.99 -32.00 -1.58
CA SER A 231 -22.25 -32.58 -2.08
C SER A 231 -22.00 -33.77 -2.98
N VAL A 232 -22.94 -34.71 -2.97
CA VAL A 232 -22.99 -35.80 -3.96
C VAL A 232 -23.45 -35.34 -5.33
N ASP A 233 -24.21 -34.25 -5.38
CA ASP A 233 -24.65 -33.59 -6.61
C ASP A 233 -23.48 -32.88 -7.31
N ARG A 234 -23.17 -33.35 -8.53
CA ARG A 234 -22.07 -32.85 -9.35
C ARG A 234 -22.22 -31.40 -9.81
N LEU A 235 -23.42 -30.86 -9.77
CA LEU A 235 -23.70 -29.47 -10.16
C LEU A 235 -23.47 -28.46 -9.02
N LYS A 236 -23.32 -28.92 -7.80
CA LYS A 236 -23.09 -28.07 -6.64
C LYS A 236 -21.63 -27.70 -6.45
N VAL A 237 -21.39 -26.48 -5.97
CA VAL A 237 -20.07 -25.88 -5.69
C VAL A 237 -19.21 -26.79 -4.80
N GLY A 238 -19.79 -27.34 -3.72
CA GLY A 238 -19.06 -28.21 -2.79
C GLY A 238 -18.60 -29.52 -3.43
N ASN A 239 -19.31 -30.05 -4.44
CA ASN A 239 -18.84 -31.20 -5.22
C ASN A 239 -17.68 -30.79 -6.14
N ALA A 240 -17.78 -29.65 -6.81
CA ALA A 240 -16.76 -29.19 -7.74
C ALA A 240 -15.43 -28.91 -7.04
N VAL A 241 -15.44 -28.18 -5.92
CA VAL A 241 -14.20 -27.89 -5.19
C VAL A 241 -13.56 -29.14 -4.58
N LEU A 242 -14.36 -30.06 -4.02
CA LEU A 242 -13.83 -31.34 -3.55
C LEU A 242 -13.17 -32.14 -4.68
N ALA A 243 -13.81 -32.16 -5.86
CA ALA A 243 -13.24 -32.74 -7.05
C ALA A 243 -11.89 -32.15 -7.43
N ASN A 244 -11.80 -30.81 -7.41
CA ASN A 244 -10.59 -30.08 -7.78
C ASN A 244 -9.44 -30.31 -6.79
N VAL A 245 -9.72 -30.32 -5.48
CA VAL A 245 -8.70 -30.64 -4.46
C VAL A 245 -8.12 -32.04 -4.66
N VAL A 246 -8.99 -33.04 -4.88
CA VAL A 246 -8.58 -34.43 -5.08
C VAL A 246 -7.86 -34.62 -6.43
N ALA A 247 -8.42 -34.09 -7.51
CA ALA A 247 -7.83 -34.18 -8.85
C ALA A 247 -6.52 -33.40 -8.97
N GLY A 248 -6.37 -32.31 -8.21
CA GLY A 248 -5.12 -31.53 -8.11
C GLY A 248 -3.97 -32.30 -7.46
N GLY A 249 -4.26 -33.42 -6.78
CA GLY A 249 -3.25 -34.24 -6.13
C GLY A 249 -2.75 -33.67 -4.81
N PHE A 250 -3.60 -32.95 -4.08
CA PHE A 250 -3.26 -32.42 -2.75
C PHE A 250 -2.63 -33.52 -1.87
N THR A 251 -1.48 -33.22 -1.28
CA THR A 251 -0.64 -34.21 -0.60
C THR A 251 -1.10 -34.55 0.82
N GLY A 252 -1.93 -33.70 1.43
CA GLY A 252 -2.47 -33.90 2.76
C GLY A 252 -3.84 -34.60 2.76
N PRO A 253 -4.39 -34.94 3.95
CA PRO A 253 -5.72 -35.49 4.08
C PRO A 253 -6.80 -34.48 3.68
N VAL A 254 -7.86 -35.01 3.03
CA VAL A 254 -9.05 -34.24 2.60
C VAL A 254 -10.28 -34.82 3.27
N PHE A 255 -11.03 -34.01 3.99
CA PHE A 255 -12.20 -34.39 4.78
C PHE A 255 -13.47 -33.73 4.22
N PRO A 256 -14.32 -34.46 3.46
CA PRO A 256 -15.64 -34.00 3.12
C PRO A 256 -16.53 -33.89 4.37
N VAL A 257 -17.28 -32.77 4.48
CA VAL A 257 -18.28 -32.57 5.54
C VAL A 257 -19.65 -32.43 4.88
N ASN A 258 -20.56 -33.36 5.24
CA ASN A 258 -21.95 -33.42 4.76
C ASN A 258 -22.84 -34.08 5.80
N SER A 259 -23.92 -33.38 6.22
CA SER A 259 -24.83 -33.85 7.27
C SER A 259 -25.73 -35.03 6.83
N GLU A 260 -25.96 -35.22 5.53
CA GLU A 260 -26.93 -36.17 4.98
C GLU A 260 -26.26 -37.48 4.48
N HIS A 261 -25.02 -37.37 4.03
CA HIS A 261 -24.35 -38.46 3.32
C HIS A 261 -23.06 -38.91 4.02
N ARG A 262 -22.88 -40.22 4.21
CA ARG A 262 -21.70 -40.80 4.86
C ARG A 262 -20.46 -40.87 3.96
N ALA A 263 -20.62 -40.63 2.67
CA ALA A 263 -19.52 -40.59 1.72
C ALA A 263 -19.86 -39.64 0.55
N VAL A 264 -18.87 -38.88 0.09
CA VAL A 264 -18.94 -38.05 -1.11
C VAL A 264 -17.75 -38.43 -1.98
N ARG A 265 -17.97 -38.68 -3.26
CA ARG A 265 -16.95 -39.14 -4.23
C ARG A 265 -16.12 -40.37 -3.75
N GLY A 266 -16.73 -41.21 -2.96
CA GLY A 266 -16.05 -42.40 -2.40
C GLY A 266 -15.15 -42.13 -1.18
N ILE A 267 -15.06 -40.86 -0.74
CA ILE A 267 -14.33 -40.47 0.47
C ILE A 267 -15.32 -40.40 1.64
N ARG A 268 -14.94 -40.92 2.80
CA ARG A 268 -15.74 -40.84 4.03
C ARG A 268 -16.06 -39.40 4.34
N ALA A 269 -17.34 -39.09 4.55
CA ALA A 269 -17.79 -37.77 5.00
C ALA A 269 -18.14 -37.74 6.49
N TYR A 270 -17.96 -36.62 7.11
CA TYR A 270 -18.29 -36.34 8.51
C TYR A 270 -19.52 -35.43 8.57
N SER A 271 -20.33 -35.56 9.64
CA SER A 271 -21.55 -34.75 9.76
C SER A 271 -21.23 -33.28 10.01
N THR A 272 -20.24 -33.00 10.84
CA THR A 272 -19.69 -31.65 11.11
C THR A 272 -18.15 -31.69 11.04
N VAL A 273 -17.53 -30.50 10.99
CA VAL A 273 -16.06 -30.43 11.05
C VAL A 273 -15.53 -30.84 12.43
N ARG A 274 -16.33 -30.76 13.49
CA ARG A 274 -15.97 -31.22 14.85
C ARG A 274 -15.77 -32.75 14.92
N ASP A 275 -16.51 -33.49 14.11
CA ASP A 275 -16.43 -34.98 14.09
C ASP A 275 -15.16 -35.51 13.44
N ILE A 276 -14.40 -34.68 12.76
CA ILE A 276 -13.11 -35.05 12.15
C ILE A 276 -12.10 -35.32 13.26
N PRO A 277 -11.49 -36.52 13.36
CA PRO A 277 -10.56 -36.81 14.44
C PRO A 277 -9.22 -36.06 14.31
N ASP A 278 -8.78 -35.79 13.09
CA ASP A 278 -7.50 -35.16 12.79
C ASP A 278 -7.60 -33.61 12.84
N PRO A 279 -6.49 -32.92 13.06
CA PRO A 279 -6.46 -31.44 12.92
C PRO A 279 -6.88 -30.99 11.51
N VAL A 280 -7.52 -29.81 11.41
CA VAL A 280 -7.93 -29.22 10.15
C VAL A 280 -7.30 -27.82 10.05
N ASP A 281 -6.42 -27.65 9.06
CA ASP A 281 -5.75 -26.36 8.84
C ASP A 281 -6.60 -25.39 7.99
N LEU A 282 -7.20 -25.91 6.89
CA LEU A 282 -8.01 -25.12 5.97
C LEU A 282 -9.43 -25.67 5.87
N ALA A 283 -10.43 -24.87 6.19
CA ALA A 283 -11.84 -25.16 5.94
C ALA A 283 -12.33 -24.42 4.69
N ILE A 284 -12.70 -25.16 3.65
CA ILE A 284 -13.33 -24.64 2.43
C ILE A 284 -14.85 -24.70 2.61
N VAL A 285 -15.50 -23.55 2.65
CA VAL A 285 -16.93 -23.43 2.95
C VAL A 285 -17.72 -23.15 1.67
N ALA A 286 -18.62 -24.09 1.37
CA ALA A 286 -19.49 -24.09 0.20
C ALA A 286 -20.97 -24.32 0.58
N VAL A 287 -21.42 -23.70 1.67
CA VAL A 287 -22.81 -23.69 2.14
C VAL A 287 -23.47 -22.32 1.83
N PRO A 288 -24.80 -22.20 1.83
CA PRO A 288 -25.48 -20.90 1.71
C PRO A 288 -24.99 -19.87 2.77
N ALA A 289 -25.07 -18.59 2.47
CA ALA A 289 -24.52 -17.53 3.33
C ALA A 289 -25.13 -17.52 4.75
N ASP A 290 -26.41 -17.85 4.88
CA ASP A 290 -27.15 -17.93 6.15
C ASP A 290 -26.68 -19.09 7.05
N ALA A 291 -26.06 -20.13 6.48
CA ALA A 291 -25.49 -21.25 7.23
C ALA A 291 -24.00 -21.07 7.60
N VAL A 292 -23.35 -20.01 7.14
CA VAL A 292 -21.90 -19.80 7.37
C VAL A 292 -21.59 -19.52 8.85
N GLU A 293 -22.49 -18.86 9.57
CA GLU A 293 -22.31 -18.51 10.99
C GLU A 293 -22.29 -19.77 11.88
N GLU A 294 -23.16 -20.76 11.59
CA GLU A 294 -23.15 -22.06 12.29
C GLU A 294 -21.86 -22.85 11.98
N VAL A 295 -21.43 -22.84 10.72
CA VAL A 295 -20.17 -23.46 10.30
C VAL A 295 -18.95 -22.80 10.95
N LEU A 296 -18.99 -21.48 11.15
CA LEU A 296 -17.94 -20.76 11.85
C LEU A 296 -17.75 -21.29 13.26
N ASP A 297 -18.83 -21.41 14.05
CA ASP A 297 -18.77 -21.92 15.43
C ASP A 297 -18.14 -23.32 15.49
N ASP A 298 -18.49 -24.19 14.56
CA ASP A 298 -17.88 -25.51 14.42
C ASP A 298 -16.38 -25.46 14.08
N CYS A 299 -15.98 -24.55 13.19
CA CYS A 299 -14.58 -24.35 12.82
C CYS A 299 -13.74 -23.78 13.98
N LEU A 300 -14.30 -22.85 14.74
CA LEU A 300 -13.66 -22.26 15.92
C LEU A 300 -13.38 -23.33 16.99
N HIS A 301 -14.37 -24.15 17.31
CA HIS A 301 -14.21 -25.27 18.27
C HIS A 301 -13.21 -26.32 17.78
N LYS A 302 -13.10 -26.52 16.47
CA LYS A 302 -12.14 -27.45 15.87
C LYS A 302 -10.72 -26.92 15.87
N GLY A 303 -10.52 -25.62 16.02
CA GLY A 303 -9.22 -24.96 15.94
C GLY A 303 -8.70 -24.84 14.50
N VAL A 304 -9.60 -24.60 13.54
CA VAL A 304 -9.25 -24.36 12.13
C VAL A 304 -8.43 -23.08 12.04
N LYS A 305 -7.33 -23.09 11.28
CA LYS A 305 -6.45 -21.92 11.14
C LYS A 305 -6.96 -20.89 10.13
N THR A 306 -7.53 -21.40 9.03
CA THR A 306 -8.01 -20.53 7.94
C THR A 306 -9.33 -21.05 7.38
N MET A 307 -10.25 -20.13 7.15
CA MET A 307 -11.54 -20.37 6.51
C MET A 307 -11.55 -19.72 5.12
N LEU A 308 -11.87 -20.49 4.09
CA LEU A 308 -12.04 -20.03 2.71
C LEU A 308 -13.54 -20.12 2.36
N VAL A 309 -14.23 -18.97 2.27
CA VAL A 309 -15.67 -18.89 2.00
C VAL A 309 -15.90 -18.60 0.51
N LEU A 310 -16.42 -19.62 -0.20
CA LEU A 310 -16.75 -19.52 -1.61
C LEU A 310 -18.13 -18.91 -1.85
N SER A 311 -19.00 -18.96 -0.84
CA SER A 311 -20.38 -18.51 -0.91
C SER A 311 -20.48 -16.99 -1.10
N ALA A 312 -21.37 -16.56 -2.00
CA ALA A 312 -21.82 -15.19 -2.18
C ALA A 312 -23.05 -14.91 -1.29
N GLY A 313 -23.50 -13.65 -1.22
CA GLY A 313 -24.68 -13.26 -0.46
C GLY A 313 -24.35 -12.46 0.81
N PHE A 314 -23.17 -11.88 0.86
CA PHE A 314 -22.68 -10.99 1.92
C PHE A 314 -22.70 -9.51 1.48
N GLY A 315 -21.64 -8.76 1.73
CA GLY A 315 -21.52 -7.36 1.33
C GLY A 315 -21.61 -7.07 -0.17
N ASP A 316 -21.54 -8.12 -0.98
CA ASP A 316 -21.74 -8.08 -2.43
C ASP A 316 -23.21 -7.92 -2.85
N THR A 317 -24.19 -8.12 -1.96
CA THR A 317 -25.62 -8.15 -2.33
C THR A 317 -26.46 -7.09 -1.60
N SER A 318 -26.13 -6.73 -0.35
CA SER A 318 -26.98 -5.84 0.47
C SER A 318 -26.23 -5.27 1.68
N ASP A 319 -26.79 -4.19 2.27
CA ASP A 319 -26.27 -3.61 3.51
C ASP A 319 -26.36 -4.59 4.71
N SER A 320 -27.40 -5.41 4.76
CA SER A 320 -27.52 -6.46 5.79
C SER A 320 -26.48 -7.55 5.59
N GLY A 321 -26.12 -7.87 4.35
CA GLY A 321 -25.02 -8.77 4.02
C GLY A 321 -23.68 -8.21 4.47
N LEU A 322 -23.45 -6.90 4.32
CA LEU A 322 -22.24 -6.23 4.79
C LEU A 322 -22.11 -6.30 6.32
N GLU A 323 -23.21 -6.16 7.05
CA GLU A 323 -23.21 -6.31 8.51
C GLU A 323 -22.92 -7.74 8.96
N SER A 324 -23.45 -8.74 8.24
CA SER A 324 -23.14 -10.15 8.49
C SER A 324 -21.67 -10.46 8.20
N GLU A 325 -21.10 -9.87 7.13
CA GLU A 325 -19.67 -9.98 6.80
C GLU A 325 -18.79 -9.40 7.92
N ARG A 326 -19.14 -8.23 8.46
CA ARG A 326 -18.40 -7.61 9.57
C ARG A 326 -18.40 -8.49 10.82
N ARG A 327 -19.57 -9.00 11.24
CA ARG A 327 -19.67 -9.92 12.39
C ARG A 327 -18.85 -11.19 12.17
N LEU A 328 -18.91 -11.75 10.97
CA LEU A 328 -18.09 -12.92 10.60
C LEU A 328 -16.59 -12.65 10.79
N VAL A 329 -16.10 -11.51 10.33
CA VAL A 329 -14.69 -11.11 10.44
C VAL A 329 -14.29 -10.86 11.89
N GLU A 330 -15.12 -10.16 12.66
CA GLU A 330 -14.87 -9.89 14.08
C GLU A 330 -14.71 -11.20 14.84
N SER A 331 -15.67 -12.12 14.72
CA SER A 331 -15.62 -13.42 15.40
C SER A 331 -14.45 -14.28 14.99
N ILE A 332 -14.08 -14.31 13.70
CA ILE A 332 -12.91 -15.03 13.18
C ILE A 332 -11.61 -14.53 13.81
N ARG A 333 -11.45 -13.20 13.88
CA ARG A 333 -10.23 -12.56 14.40
C ARG A 333 -10.09 -12.74 15.91
N GLU A 334 -11.18 -12.63 16.66
CA GLU A 334 -11.19 -12.87 18.11
C GLU A 334 -10.68 -14.26 18.48
N HIS A 335 -10.84 -15.25 17.59
CA HIS A 335 -10.39 -16.62 17.78
C HIS A 335 -9.07 -16.97 17.07
N GLY A 336 -8.39 -15.99 16.50
CA GLY A 336 -7.07 -16.17 15.87
C GLY A 336 -7.09 -16.84 14.49
N MET A 337 -8.26 -17.01 13.87
CA MET A 337 -8.44 -17.58 12.54
C MET A 337 -8.31 -16.50 11.45
N ARG A 338 -8.03 -16.90 10.21
CA ARG A 338 -8.04 -16.03 9.05
C ARG A 338 -9.17 -16.39 8.10
N LEU A 339 -9.64 -15.35 7.32
CA LEU A 339 -10.70 -15.49 6.34
C LEU A 339 -10.24 -15.08 4.94
N VAL A 340 -10.52 -15.94 3.95
CA VAL A 340 -10.47 -15.61 2.52
C VAL A 340 -11.88 -15.58 1.96
N GLY A 341 -12.26 -14.49 1.31
CA GLY A 341 -13.62 -14.27 0.87
C GLY A 341 -14.37 -13.30 1.76
N PRO A 342 -15.70 -13.41 1.88
CA PRO A 342 -16.61 -14.27 1.10
C PRO A 342 -16.59 -14.04 -0.41
N ASN A 343 -17.41 -14.81 -1.15
CA ASN A 343 -17.52 -14.70 -2.60
C ASN A 343 -16.19 -14.93 -3.34
N ALA A 344 -15.32 -15.80 -2.78
CA ALA A 344 -14.02 -16.12 -3.36
C ALA A 344 -14.13 -17.19 -4.46
N LEU A 345 -13.28 -17.10 -5.50
CA LEU A 345 -13.08 -18.22 -6.41
C LEU A 345 -12.27 -19.34 -5.74
N GLY A 346 -11.38 -18.98 -4.85
CA GLY A 346 -10.53 -19.92 -4.11
C GLY A 346 -9.03 -19.63 -4.25
N VAL A 347 -8.24 -20.60 -3.79
CA VAL A 347 -6.77 -20.51 -3.78
C VAL A 347 -6.14 -21.76 -4.40
N ALA A 348 -4.94 -21.60 -4.98
CA ALA A 348 -4.16 -22.72 -5.48
C ALA A 348 -2.67 -22.54 -5.18
N ASN A 349 -1.99 -23.66 -4.98
CA ASN A 349 -0.54 -23.75 -4.86
C ASN A 349 -0.04 -24.95 -5.69
N THR A 350 0.83 -24.66 -6.63
CA THR A 350 1.35 -25.64 -7.60
C THR A 350 2.63 -26.33 -7.14
N ASP A 351 3.13 -26.01 -5.94
CA ASP A 351 4.27 -26.73 -5.37
C ASP A 351 3.95 -28.24 -5.29
N PRO A 352 4.74 -29.14 -5.92
CA PRO A 352 4.48 -30.57 -5.88
C PRO A 352 4.43 -31.19 -4.48
N ALA A 353 5.02 -30.51 -3.49
CA ALA A 353 4.92 -30.93 -2.08
C ALA A 353 3.56 -30.61 -1.46
N ILE A 354 2.73 -29.80 -2.11
CA ILE A 354 1.42 -29.32 -1.64
C ILE A 354 0.32 -29.70 -2.64
N SER A 355 0.45 -29.28 -3.90
CA SER A 355 -0.48 -29.55 -5.02
C SER A 355 -1.93 -29.17 -4.71
N LEU A 356 -2.15 -27.99 -4.09
CA LEU A 356 -3.48 -27.55 -3.68
C LEU A 356 -4.23 -26.88 -4.85
N ASN A 357 -5.40 -27.42 -5.22
CA ASN A 357 -6.39 -26.71 -6.03
C ASN A 357 -7.71 -26.55 -5.26
N ALA A 358 -7.77 -25.57 -4.38
CA ALA A 358 -8.97 -25.17 -3.63
C ALA A 358 -9.75 -24.06 -4.37
N THR A 359 -9.85 -24.15 -5.69
CA THR A 359 -10.58 -23.20 -6.55
C THR A 359 -11.78 -23.87 -7.22
N LEU A 360 -12.68 -23.04 -7.78
CA LEU A 360 -13.76 -23.50 -8.65
C LEU A 360 -13.31 -23.73 -10.11
N ALA A 361 -12.06 -23.40 -10.45
CA ALA A 361 -11.52 -23.64 -11.78
C ALA A 361 -11.17 -25.12 -11.97
N PRO A 362 -11.62 -25.77 -13.04
CA PRO A 362 -11.38 -27.21 -13.26
C PRO A 362 -9.89 -27.51 -13.51
N HIS A 363 -9.15 -26.53 -13.99
CA HIS A 363 -7.73 -26.66 -14.29
C HIS A 363 -6.95 -25.48 -13.72
N VAL A 364 -5.83 -25.76 -13.10
CA VAL A 364 -4.83 -24.77 -12.66
C VAL A 364 -3.61 -24.93 -13.57
N PRO A 365 -2.97 -23.86 -14.02
CA PRO A 365 -1.71 -23.92 -14.77
C PRO A 365 -0.64 -24.75 -14.05
N GLY A 366 0.27 -25.32 -14.82
CA GLY A 366 1.40 -26.08 -14.26
C GLY A 366 2.31 -25.24 -13.38
N ARG A 367 3.24 -25.90 -12.69
CA ARG A 367 4.25 -25.27 -11.85
C ARG A 367 5.05 -24.21 -12.61
N GLY A 368 5.18 -23.02 -12.02
CA GLY A 368 6.02 -21.92 -12.53
C GLY A 368 6.31 -20.91 -11.44
N ALA A 369 6.79 -19.73 -11.85
CA ALA A 369 7.31 -18.72 -10.96
C ALA A 369 6.38 -17.49 -10.80
N VAL A 370 5.12 -17.58 -11.24
CA VAL A 370 4.19 -16.46 -11.24
C VAL A 370 3.18 -16.58 -10.10
N GLY A 371 3.16 -15.60 -9.20
CA GLY A 371 2.11 -15.43 -8.19
C GLY A 371 0.99 -14.54 -8.76
N PHE A 372 -0.27 -14.94 -8.62
CA PHE A 372 -1.41 -14.20 -9.17
C PHE A 372 -2.46 -13.91 -8.10
N PHE A 373 -2.76 -12.63 -7.88
CA PHE A 373 -3.86 -12.17 -7.04
C PHE A 373 -5.00 -11.60 -7.88
N CYS A 374 -6.24 -12.04 -7.61
CA CYS A 374 -7.44 -11.58 -8.30
C CYS A 374 -8.53 -11.20 -7.30
N GLN A 375 -9.19 -10.07 -7.50
CA GLN A 375 -10.34 -9.65 -6.70
C GLN A 375 -11.68 -10.14 -7.26
N SER A 376 -11.72 -10.50 -8.55
CA SER A 376 -12.94 -10.97 -9.23
C SER A 376 -13.01 -12.49 -9.29
N GLY A 377 -14.09 -13.08 -8.76
CA GLY A 377 -14.31 -14.52 -8.83
C GLY A 377 -14.53 -15.03 -10.25
N ALA A 378 -15.48 -14.43 -10.98
CA ALA A 378 -15.83 -14.86 -12.34
C ALA A 378 -14.65 -14.76 -13.32
N LEU A 379 -13.87 -13.68 -13.22
CA LEU A 379 -12.71 -13.46 -14.06
C LEU A 379 -11.55 -14.40 -13.76
N GLY A 380 -11.44 -14.87 -12.52
CA GLY A 380 -10.37 -15.78 -12.09
C GLY A 380 -10.36 -17.09 -12.86
N ILE A 381 -11.52 -17.64 -13.25
CA ILE A 381 -11.62 -18.86 -14.07
C ILE A 381 -11.01 -18.62 -15.47
N ALA A 382 -11.40 -17.53 -16.11
CA ALA A 382 -10.88 -17.16 -17.44
C ALA A 382 -9.36 -16.85 -17.41
N ILE A 383 -8.88 -16.28 -16.31
CA ILE A 383 -7.48 -16.00 -16.06
C ILE A 383 -6.68 -17.32 -15.97
N LEU A 384 -7.12 -18.27 -15.17
CA LEU A 384 -6.44 -19.55 -15.00
C LEU A 384 -6.42 -20.37 -16.30
N ASP A 385 -7.54 -20.37 -17.04
CA ASP A 385 -7.62 -21.03 -18.36
C ASP A 385 -6.68 -20.37 -19.40
N THR A 386 -6.61 -19.03 -19.40
CA THR A 386 -5.70 -18.29 -20.30
C THR A 386 -4.23 -18.56 -19.95
N ALA A 387 -3.87 -18.57 -18.68
CA ALA A 387 -2.52 -18.88 -18.21
C ALA A 387 -2.12 -20.31 -18.64
N ALA A 388 -3.03 -21.29 -18.48
CA ALA A 388 -2.80 -22.67 -18.90
C ALA A 388 -2.58 -22.78 -20.42
N ARG A 389 -3.43 -22.16 -21.23
CA ARG A 389 -3.29 -22.15 -22.72
C ARG A 389 -1.99 -21.50 -23.19
N ARG A 390 -1.50 -20.46 -22.52
CA ARG A 390 -0.24 -19.79 -22.84
C ARG A 390 0.99 -20.47 -22.26
N GLN A 391 0.80 -21.57 -21.54
CA GLN A 391 1.86 -22.29 -20.81
C GLN A 391 2.61 -21.39 -19.79
N LEU A 392 1.90 -20.39 -19.23
CA LEU A 392 2.42 -19.58 -18.13
C LEU A 392 2.23 -20.36 -16.82
N GLY A 393 3.33 -20.84 -16.28
CA GLY A 393 3.32 -21.55 -14.99
C GLY A 393 3.07 -20.62 -13.81
N LEU A 394 2.23 -21.04 -12.87
CA LEU A 394 1.99 -20.32 -11.62
C LEU A 394 2.77 -20.97 -10.47
N SER A 395 3.17 -20.17 -9.47
CA SER A 395 3.56 -20.64 -8.15
C SER A 395 2.32 -20.77 -7.26
N THR A 396 1.56 -19.71 -7.16
CA THR A 396 0.34 -19.61 -6.35
C THR A 396 -0.70 -18.75 -7.03
N PHE A 397 -1.98 -19.00 -6.70
CA PHE A 397 -3.13 -18.19 -7.11
C PHE A 397 -4.01 -17.90 -5.90
N VAL A 398 -4.44 -16.64 -5.74
CA VAL A 398 -5.36 -16.24 -4.68
C VAL A 398 -6.47 -15.37 -5.28
N SER A 399 -7.72 -15.83 -5.15
CA SER A 399 -8.90 -15.00 -5.40
C SER A 399 -9.59 -14.71 -4.08
N ALA A 400 -9.56 -13.44 -3.66
CA ALA A 400 -9.99 -13.03 -2.33
C ALA A 400 -11.46 -12.56 -2.25
N GLY A 401 -12.21 -12.55 -3.35
CA GLY A 401 -13.63 -12.14 -3.35
C GLY A 401 -13.82 -10.75 -2.75
N ASN A 402 -14.70 -10.64 -1.75
CA ASN A 402 -14.99 -9.38 -1.05
C ASN A 402 -13.81 -8.83 -0.24
N ARG A 403 -12.78 -9.65 0.06
CA ARG A 403 -11.57 -9.26 0.84
C ARG A 403 -11.87 -8.77 2.25
N ALA A 404 -12.76 -9.45 2.92
CA ALA A 404 -13.21 -9.06 4.25
C ALA A 404 -12.06 -9.14 5.30
N ASP A 405 -11.08 -10.04 5.12
CA ASP A 405 -9.89 -10.15 5.97
C ASP A 405 -8.60 -10.21 5.15
N VAL A 406 -8.33 -11.30 4.42
CA VAL A 406 -7.11 -11.44 3.61
C VAL A 406 -7.22 -10.58 2.34
N SER A 407 -6.24 -9.72 2.13
CA SER A 407 -6.19 -8.75 1.04
C SER A 407 -4.95 -8.92 0.15
N GLY A 408 -4.88 -8.15 -0.95
CA GLY A 408 -3.69 -8.11 -1.80
C GLY A 408 -2.42 -7.65 -1.07
N ASN A 409 -2.55 -6.82 -0.04
CA ASN A 409 -1.42 -6.37 0.77
C ASN A 409 -0.80 -7.51 1.58
N ASP A 410 -1.62 -8.43 2.09
CA ASP A 410 -1.16 -9.60 2.84
C ASP A 410 -0.43 -10.58 1.92
N VAL A 411 -1.00 -10.82 0.74
CA VAL A 411 -0.41 -11.71 -0.26
C VAL A 411 0.89 -11.15 -0.84
N LEU A 412 1.00 -9.82 -1.03
CA LEU A 412 2.25 -9.16 -1.43
C LEU A 412 3.37 -9.38 -0.42
N GLN A 413 3.07 -9.35 0.88
CA GLN A 413 4.07 -9.62 1.93
C GLN A 413 4.54 -11.09 1.92
N TYR A 414 3.65 -12.03 1.60
CA TYR A 414 4.04 -13.42 1.39
C TYR A 414 4.98 -13.56 0.18
N TRP A 415 4.61 -12.99 -0.96
CA TRP A 415 5.43 -13.07 -2.17
C TRP A 415 6.76 -12.32 -2.08
N ASP A 416 6.88 -11.30 -1.22
CA ASP A 416 8.17 -10.65 -0.95
C ASP A 416 9.23 -11.66 -0.52
N THR A 417 8.85 -12.61 0.33
CA THR A 417 9.75 -13.61 0.91
C THR A 417 9.69 -14.99 0.26
N ASP A 418 8.65 -15.29 -0.54
CA ASP A 418 8.49 -16.60 -1.18
C ASP A 418 9.52 -16.80 -2.30
N PRO A 419 10.46 -17.78 -2.20
CA PRO A 419 11.48 -18.01 -3.20
C PRO A 419 10.92 -18.61 -4.51
N ASP A 420 9.74 -19.21 -4.46
CA ASP A 420 9.10 -19.86 -5.59
C ASP A 420 8.36 -18.86 -6.51
N THR A 421 8.13 -17.62 -6.03
CA THR A 421 7.48 -16.57 -6.81
C THR A 421 8.52 -15.55 -7.27
N GLU A 422 8.74 -15.42 -8.58
CA GLU A 422 9.65 -14.45 -9.20
C GLU A 422 8.92 -13.28 -9.87
N VAL A 423 7.65 -13.45 -10.23
CA VAL A 423 6.80 -12.43 -10.88
C VAL A 423 5.47 -12.34 -10.16
N VAL A 424 4.99 -11.13 -9.93
CA VAL A 424 3.71 -10.89 -9.25
C VAL A 424 2.72 -10.24 -10.21
N LEU A 425 1.54 -10.83 -10.34
CA LEU A 425 0.42 -10.31 -11.12
C LEU A 425 -0.73 -9.92 -10.22
N LEU A 426 -1.27 -8.74 -10.44
CA LEU A 426 -2.38 -8.19 -9.67
C LEU A 426 -3.53 -7.79 -10.58
N TYR A 427 -4.71 -8.34 -10.35
CA TYR A 427 -5.96 -7.80 -10.88
C TYR A 427 -6.72 -7.11 -9.74
N LEU A 428 -6.80 -5.79 -9.79
CA LEU A 428 -7.27 -4.95 -8.69
C LEU A 428 -8.53 -4.16 -9.09
N GLU A 429 -9.53 -4.19 -8.24
CA GLU A 429 -10.68 -3.29 -8.27
C GLU A 429 -10.46 -2.10 -7.30
N SER A 430 -9.78 -2.34 -6.18
CA SER A 430 -9.32 -1.32 -5.26
C SER A 430 -8.00 -1.74 -4.59
N PHE A 431 -7.30 -0.79 -3.99
CA PHE A 431 -5.99 -1.04 -3.35
C PHE A 431 -6.09 -1.47 -1.87
N GLY A 432 -7.30 -1.44 -1.27
CA GLY A 432 -7.45 -1.59 0.17
C GLY A 432 -6.89 -0.37 0.92
N ASN A 433 -5.85 -0.58 1.76
CA ASN A 433 -5.07 0.54 2.31
C ASN A 433 -3.97 0.98 1.33
N PRO A 434 -4.11 2.12 0.65
CA PRO A 434 -3.24 2.48 -0.46
C PRO A 434 -1.84 2.93 -0.02
N ARG A 435 -1.70 3.54 1.17
CA ARG A 435 -0.38 3.86 1.72
C ARG A 435 0.42 2.59 2.00
N LYS A 436 -0.24 1.59 2.60
CA LYS A 436 0.36 0.27 2.83
C LYS A 436 0.70 -0.41 1.49
N PHE A 437 -0.23 -0.36 0.52
CA PHE A 437 -0.04 -0.92 -0.81
C PHE A 437 1.18 -0.32 -1.52
N THR A 438 1.29 1.02 -1.61
CA THR A 438 2.38 1.70 -2.32
C THR A 438 3.74 1.33 -1.71
N ARG A 439 3.86 1.33 -0.38
CA ARG A 439 5.08 0.95 0.34
C ARG A 439 5.47 -0.51 0.09
N LEU A 440 4.50 -1.43 0.20
CA LEU A 440 4.73 -2.86 -0.03
C LEU A 440 5.06 -3.16 -1.49
N ALA A 441 4.29 -2.59 -2.42
CA ALA A 441 4.50 -2.77 -3.84
C ALA A 441 5.89 -2.28 -4.29
N ARG A 442 6.34 -1.10 -3.81
CA ARG A 442 7.69 -0.57 -4.06
C ARG A 442 8.78 -1.53 -3.57
N ARG A 443 8.57 -2.11 -2.40
CA ARG A 443 9.51 -3.07 -1.83
C ARG A 443 9.55 -4.36 -2.63
N VAL A 444 8.40 -4.97 -2.94
CA VAL A 444 8.34 -6.19 -3.76
C VAL A 444 8.94 -5.91 -5.14
N ALA A 445 8.59 -4.77 -5.75
CA ALA A 445 9.08 -4.37 -7.07
C ALA A 445 10.61 -4.17 -7.10
N SER A 446 11.26 -3.85 -5.99
CA SER A 446 12.73 -3.77 -5.94
C SER A 446 13.41 -5.14 -6.16
N GLY A 447 12.74 -6.23 -5.83
CA GLY A 447 13.23 -7.60 -6.00
C GLY A 447 12.59 -8.36 -7.17
N LYS A 448 11.30 -8.18 -7.38
CA LYS A 448 10.45 -8.97 -8.30
C LYS A 448 9.54 -8.07 -9.11
N PRO A 449 9.40 -8.23 -10.44
CA PRO A 449 8.47 -7.44 -11.21
C PRO A 449 7.02 -7.64 -10.73
N VAL A 450 6.33 -6.52 -10.54
CA VAL A 450 4.91 -6.46 -10.18
C VAL A 450 4.14 -5.84 -11.33
N VAL A 451 3.22 -6.59 -11.92
CA VAL A 451 2.38 -6.12 -13.02
C VAL A 451 0.93 -6.04 -12.55
N ALA A 452 0.26 -4.93 -12.80
CA ALA A 452 -1.09 -4.70 -12.31
C ALA A 452 -2.05 -4.22 -13.40
N VAL A 453 -3.27 -4.78 -13.38
CA VAL A 453 -4.45 -4.23 -14.06
C VAL A 453 -5.37 -3.64 -13.00
N LYS A 454 -5.74 -2.37 -13.13
CA LYS A 454 -6.76 -1.71 -12.32
C LYS A 454 -8.07 -1.65 -13.12
N SER A 455 -9.10 -2.30 -12.62
CA SER A 455 -10.46 -2.20 -13.17
C SER A 455 -11.25 -1.06 -12.52
N GLY A 456 -12.45 -0.77 -13.04
CA GLY A 456 -13.31 0.29 -12.50
C GLY A 456 -13.00 1.69 -13.05
N ARG A 457 -12.46 1.79 -14.26
CA ARG A 457 -12.11 3.06 -14.95
C ARG A 457 -13.29 3.87 -15.46
N GLY A 458 -14.50 3.40 -15.32
CA GLY A 458 -15.68 4.06 -15.91
C GLY A 458 -16.90 3.95 -15.03
N ALA A 459 -17.55 5.12 -14.82
CA ALA A 459 -18.87 5.29 -14.26
C ALA A 459 -19.09 4.68 -12.86
N VAL A 460 -18.62 5.42 -11.85
CA VAL A 460 -19.30 5.38 -10.53
C VAL A 460 -20.78 5.74 -10.80
N PRO A 461 -21.75 4.94 -10.31
CA PRO A 461 -23.16 5.30 -10.41
C PRO A 461 -23.38 6.73 -9.90
N PRO A 462 -24.26 7.54 -10.52
CA PRO A 462 -24.46 8.95 -10.12
C PRO A 462 -24.77 9.18 -8.63
N ALA A 463 -25.32 8.17 -7.94
CA ALA A 463 -25.59 8.21 -6.51
C ALA A 463 -24.32 8.11 -5.65
N MET A 464 -23.21 7.54 -6.16
CA MET A 464 -21.92 7.45 -5.48
C MET A 464 -20.92 8.53 -5.95
N ALA A 465 -21.18 9.17 -7.09
CA ALA A 465 -20.30 10.19 -7.68
C ALA A 465 -20.19 11.48 -6.85
N ALA A 466 -21.13 11.74 -5.95
CA ALA A 466 -21.12 12.93 -5.09
C ALA A 466 -20.10 12.86 -3.93
N ALA A 467 -19.56 11.67 -3.63
CA ALA A 467 -18.59 11.46 -2.56
C ALA A 467 -17.19 11.03 -3.05
N ASP A 468 -17.05 10.73 -4.35
CA ASP A 468 -15.82 10.13 -4.88
C ASP A 468 -15.06 11.16 -5.72
N HIS A 469 -14.07 11.80 -5.11
CA HIS A 469 -12.98 12.45 -5.82
C HIS A 469 -11.97 11.37 -6.25
N SER A 470 -12.41 10.43 -7.11
CA SER A 470 -11.50 9.43 -7.64
C SER A 470 -10.41 10.12 -8.46
N LEU A 471 -9.15 9.83 -8.12
CA LEU A 471 -8.02 10.22 -8.94
C LEU A 471 -8.26 9.77 -10.38
N ASP A 472 -7.90 10.63 -11.33
CA ASP A 472 -7.90 10.25 -12.73
C ASP A 472 -6.92 9.08 -12.99
N ASP A 473 -7.07 8.45 -14.12
CA ASP A 473 -6.23 7.32 -14.55
C ASP A 473 -4.73 7.71 -14.63
N ALA A 474 -4.42 9.00 -14.85
CA ALA A 474 -3.06 9.50 -14.95
C ALA A 474 -2.37 9.55 -13.58
N SER A 475 -3.07 10.02 -12.55
CA SER A 475 -2.57 10.06 -11.18
C SER A 475 -2.32 8.65 -10.63
N THR A 476 -3.28 7.74 -10.82
CA THR A 476 -3.14 6.32 -10.43
C THR A 476 -1.93 5.69 -11.11
N ARG A 477 -1.73 5.94 -12.41
CA ARG A 477 -0.59 5.44 -13.17
C ARG A 477 0.74 5.98 -12.66
N ALA A 478 0.79 7.27 -12.34
CA ALA A 478 1.98 7.91 -11.81
C ALA A 478 2.41 7.32 -10.45
N ILE A 479 1.44 7.06 -9.56
CA ILE A 479 1.69 6.48 -8.23
C ILE A 479 2.17 5.02 -8.34
N LEU A 480 1.54 4.22 -9.21
CA LEU A 480 1.99 2.85 -9.45
C LEU A 480 3.40 2.81 -10.05
N ALA A 481 3.70 3.72 -11.00
CA ALA A 481 5.03 3.84 -11.58
C ALA A 481 6.09 4.26 -10.54
N GLN A 482 5.76 5.18 -9.62
CA GLN A 482 6.60 5.54 -8.48
C GLN A 482 6.94 4.33 -7.59
N ALA A 483 5.96 3.46 -7.38
CA ALA A 483 6.15 2.21 -6.64
C ALA A 483 6.87 1.11 -7.45
N GLY A 484 7.23 1.34 -8.70
CA GLY A 484 7.83 0.34 -9.59
C GLY A 484 6.86 -0.71 -10.12
N VAL A 485 5.55 -0.48 -9.95
CA VAL A 485 4.49 -1.35 -10.47
C VAL A 485 4.23 -1.04 -11.94
N ILE A 486 4.26 -2.05 -12.76
CA ILE A 486 3.96 -1.97 -14.19
C ILE A 486 2.45 -2.01 -14.37
N GLN A 487 1.83 -0.86 -14.56
CA GLN A 487 0.40 -0.81 -14.86
C GLN A 487 0.16 -1.07 -16.34
N VAL A 488 -0.74 -2.02 -16.62
CA VAL A 488 -1.23 -2.34 -17.96
C VAL A 488 -2.74 -2.17 -18.05
N SER A 489 -3.26 -2.03 -19.27
CA SER A 489 -4.66 -1.68 -19.50
C SER A 489 -5.58 -2.88 -19.65
N THR A 490 -5.03 -4.02 -20.05
CA THR A 490 -5.80 -5.23 -20.36
C THR A 490 -5.17 -6.47 -19.73
N ILE A 491 -5.98 -7.51 -19.53
CA ILE A 491 -5.51 -8.82 -19.07
C ILE A 491 -4.53 -9.46 -20.08
N ALA A 492 -4.75 -9.21 -21.39
CA ALA A 492 -3.84 -9.70 -22.42
C ALA A 492 -2.42 -9.12 -22.22
N GLN A 493 -2.30 -7.81 -22.02
CA GLN A 493 -1.02 -7.15 -21.70
C GLN A 493 -0.42 -7.65 -20.38
N LEU A 494 -1.26 -7.95 -19.36
CA LEU A 494 -0.79 -8.53 -18.09
C LEU A 494 -0.07 -9.85 -18.33
N PHE A 495 -0.63 -10.73 -19.14
CA PHE A 495 0.00 -11.99 -19.50
C PHE A 495 1.22 -11.82 -20.41
N ASP A 496 1.21 -10.84 -21.31
CA ASP A 496 2.34 -10.53 -22.17
C ASP A 496 3.56 -10.12 -21.35
N CYS A 497 3.38 -9.22 -20.40
CA CYS A 497 4.41 -8.84 -19.43
C CYS A 497 4.85 -10.03 -18.58
N ALA A 498 3.90 -10.82 -18.03
CA ALA A 498 4.22 -11.96 -17.20
C ALA A 498 5.12 -12.96 -17.93
N THR A 499 4.86 -13.21 -19.21
CA THR A 499 5.61 -14.18 -20.00
C THR A 499 7.06 -13.74 -20.21
N VAL A 500 7.30 -12.45 -20.55
CA VAL A 500 8.68 -11.96 -20.69
C VAL A 500 9.43 -11.99 -19.37
N PHE A 501 8.79 -11.58 -18.27
CA PHE A 501 9.44 -11.56 -16.94
C PHE A 501 9.74 -12.95 -16.39
N ALA A 502 8.87 -13.92 -16.61
CA ALA A 502 9.03 -15.28 -16.11
C ALA A 502 10.16 -16.03 -16.86
N TYR A 503 10.32 -15.76 -18.16
CA TYR A 503 11.16 -16.60 -18.99
C TYR A 503 12.41 -15.93 -19.55
N GLN A 504 12.46 -14.59 -19.59
CA GLN A 504 13.59 -13.87 -20.16
C GLN A 504 14.35 -13.06 -19.09
N PRO A 505 15.65 -12.81 -19.29
CA PRO A 505 16.39 -11.85 -18.46
C PRO A 505 15.89 -10.42 -18.71
N LEU A 506 16.21 -9.50 -17.81
CA LEU A 506 15.91 -8.07 -18.00
C LEU A 506 16.91 -7.45 -19.00
N PRO A 507 16.45 -6.55 -19.89
CA PRO A 507 17.35 -5.85 -20.81
C PRO A 507 18.28 -4.90 -20.03
N ARG A 508 19.55 -4.82 -20.47
CA ARG A 508 20.55 -3.93 -19.85
C ARG A 508 20.40 -2.47 -20.30
N GLY A 509 19.73 -2.22 -21.41
CA GLY A 509 19.50 -0.91 -21.98
C GLY A 509 18.32 -0.90 -22.95
N PRO A 510 18.03 0.28 -23.57
CA PRO A 510 16.90 0.44 -24.49
C PRO A 510 17.22 0.03 -25.94
N ARG A 511 18.44 -0.38 -26.26
CA ARG A 511 18.90 -0.62 -27.61
C ARG A 511 18.45 -1.99 -28.12
N VAL A 512 17.62 -2.00 -29.15
CA VAL A 512 16.97 -3.23 -29.65
C VAL A 512 17.43 -3.54 -31.08
N GLY A 513 17.80 -4.81 -31.30
CA GLY A 513 17.96 -5.40 -32.61
C GLY A 513 16.65 -6.07 -33.07
N ILE A 514 16.24 -5.80 -34.31
CA ILE A 514 15.11 -6.50 -34.95
C ILE A 514 15.63 -7.37 -36.06
N VAL A 515 15.37 -8.68 -35.99
CA VAL A 515 15.74 -9.65 -37.01
C VAL A 515 14.47 -10.30 -37.54
N GLY A 516 14.25 -10.30 -38.88
CA GLY A 516 13.01 -10.85 -39.40
C GLY A 516 13.07 -11.08 -40.93
N ASN A 517 11.97 -11.58 -41.46
CA ASN A 517 11.77 -11.85 -42.88
C ASN A 517 10.65 -11.00 -43.52
N SER A 518 10.27 -9.89 -42.86
CA SER A 518 9.25 -8.96 -43.33
C SER A 518 9.54 -7.53 -42.91
N THR A 519 9.81 -6.66 -43.89
CA THR A 519 10.04 -5.23 -43.67
C THR A 519 8.88 -4.57 -42.91
N ALA A 520 7.65 -4.83 -43.34
CA ALA A 520 6.45 -4.19 -42.77
C ALA A 520 6.30 -4.51 -41.27
N LEU A 521 6.44 -5.76 -40.89
CA LEU A 521 6.33 -6.17 -39.50
C LEU A 521 7.50 -5.66 -38.66
N GLY A 522 8.70 -5.55 -39.24
CA GLY A 522 9.87 -4.94 -38.59
C GLY A 522 9.65 -3.44 -38.31
N VAL A 523 8.96 -2.72 -39.20
CA VAL A 523 8.59 -1.31 -38.98
C VAL A 523 7.55 -1.19 -37.86
N LEU A 524 6.51 -2.03 -37.85
CA LEU A 524 5.51 -2.04 -36.78
C LEU A 524 6.15 -2.30 -35.39
N ALA A 525 7.09 -3.25 -35.31
CA ALA A 525 7.85 -3.50 -34.07
C ALA A 525 8.67 -2.28 -33.65
N GLN A 526 9.29 -1.58 -34.59
CA GLN A 526 10.08 -0.37 -34.33
C GLN A 526 9.20 0.78 -33.83
N GLU A 527 8.07 1.04 -34.47
CA GLU A 527 7.13 2.11 -34.08
C GLU A 527 6.58 1.86 -32.67
N ALA A 528 6.09 0.64 -32.41
CA ALA A 528 5.63 0.25 -31.10
C ALA A 528 6.74 0.35 -30.04
N GLY A 529 7.93 -0.17 -30.33
CA GLY A 529 9.07 -0.11 -29.42
C GLY A 529 9.45 1.32 -29.06
N SER A 530 9.47 2.23 -30.02
CA SER A 530 9.76 3.66 -29.78
C SER A 530 8.74 4.30 -28.84
N HIS A 531 7.46 3.94 -28.94
CA HIS A 531 6.41 4.42 -28.02
C HIS A 531 6.64 3.99 -26.56
N PHE A 532 7.26 2.83 -26.37
CA PHE A 532 7.59 2.29 -25.05
C PHE A 532 9.03 2.60 -24.58
N GLY A 533 9.75 3.50 -25.28
CA GLY A 533 11.08 3.96 -24.91
C GLY A 533 12.21 3.04 -25.35
N LEU A 534 11.97 2.11 -26.27
CA LEU A 534 13.00 1.31 -26.92
C LEU A 534 13.60 2.08 -28.09
N ARG A 535 14.89 1.88 -28.35
CA ARG A 535 15.62 2.46 -29.46
C ARG A 535 16.13 1.36 -30.39
N VAL A 536 15.52 1.23 -31.56
CA VAL A 536 16.00 0.27 -32.55
C VAL A 536 17.32 0.76 -33.17
N VAL A 537 18.37 0.03 -32.91
CA VAL A 537 19.75 0.33 -33.41
C VAL A 537 20.12 -0.52 -34.62
N GLN A 538 19.49 -1.68 -34.78
CA GLN A 538 19.72 -2.58 -35.89
C GLN A 538 18.39 -3.18 -36.37
N ARG A 539 18.16 -3.21 -37.67
CA ARG A 539 17.04 -3.90 -38.30
C ARG A 539 17.52 -4.69 -39.50
N VAL A 540 17.39 -6.02 -39.40
CA VAL A 540 17.82 -6.97 -40.45
C VAL A 540 16.56 -7.60 -41.05
N ASP A 541 16.32 -7.32 -42.33
CA ASP A 541 15.28 -7.97 -43.11
C ASP A 541 15.92 -8.99 -44.05
N LEU A 542 15.65 -10.26 -43.82
CA LEU A 542 16.20 -11.37 -44.56
C LEU A 542 15.37 -11.72 -45.80
N GLY A 543 14.20 -11.08 -45.95
CA GLY A 543 13.22 -11.37 -46.99
C GLY A 543 12.46 -12.69 -46.78
N PRO A 544 11.37 -12.89 -47.53
CA PRO A 544 10.43 -14.01 -47.33
C PRO A 544 11.01 -15.40 -47.67
N GLY A 545 12.13 -15.46 -48.38
CA GLY A 545 12.78 -16.70 -48.79
C GLY A 545 14.00 -17.11 -47.95
N ALA A 546 14.25 -16.41 -46.84
CA ALA A 546 15.38 -16.70 -45.96
C ALA A 546 15.35 -18.14 -45.42
N SER A 547 16.48 -18.84 -45.47
CA SER A 547 16.57 -20.19 -44.90
C SER A 547 16.68 -20.14 -43.36
N PRO A 548 16.40 -21.25 -42.68
CA PRO A 548 16.64 -21.33 -41.22
C PRO A 548 18.07 -21.01 -40.81
N GLU A 549 19.05 -21.47 -41.64
CA GLU A 549 20.48 -21.24 -41.42
C GLU A 549 20.86 -19.75 -41.55
N THR A 550 20.30 -19.07 -42.53
CA THR A 550 20.48 -17.60 -42.69
C THR A 550 19.84 -16.84 -41.53
N PHE A 551 18.68 -17.29 -41.06
CA PHE A 551 18.00 -16.70 -39.88
C PHE A 551 18.81 -16.90 -38.61
N GLU A 552 19.34 -18.12 -38.37
CA GLU A 552 20.20 -18.46 -37.22
C GLU A 552 21.42 -17.54 -37.17
N GLU A 553 22.12 -17.40 -38.34
CA GLU A 553 23.33 -16.58 -38.44
C GLU A 553 23.04 -15.10 -38.15
N ALA A 554 21.93 -14.55 -38.69
CA ALA A 554 21.52 -13.17 -38.42
C ALA A 554 21.19 -12.92 -36.95
N VAL A 555 20.48 -13.88 -36.29
CA VAL A 555 20.18 -13.82 -34.85
C VAL A 555 21.48 -13.88 -34.04
N ARG A 556 22.41 -14.77 -34.41
CA ARG A 556 23.68 -14.94 -33.71
C ARG A 556 24.57 -13.67 -33.80
N ILE A 557 24.59 -13.01 -34.95
CA ILE A 557 25.28 -11.73 -35.12
C ILE A 557 24.68 -10.65 -34.24
N ALA A 558 23.36 -10.49 -34.27
CA ALA A 558 22.67 -9.49 -33.47
C ALA A 558 22.75 -9.77 -31.95
N ALA A 559 22.77 -11.04 -31.57
CA ALA A 559 22.94 -11.45 -30.16
C ALA A 559 24.37 -11.18 -29.65
N ALA A 560 25.38 -11.24 -30.53
CA ALA A 560 26.77 -10.96 -30.19
C ALA A 560 27.13 -9.47 -30.22
N ASP A 561 26.29 -8.60 -30.82
CA ASP A 561 26.58 -7.18 -31.00
C ASP A 561 26.45 -6.41 -29.67
N ASP A 562 27.51 -5.81 -29.16
CA ASP A 562 27.56 -5.04 -27.92
C ASP A 562 26.66 -3.78 -27.93
N ASP A 563 26.28 -3.31 -29.12
CA ASP A 563 25.36 -2.19 -29.28
C ASP A 563 23.86 -2.59 -29.17
N VAL A 564 23.56 -3.87 -29.02
CA VAL A 564 22.22 -4.43 -28.86
C VAL A 564 22.04 -4.93 -27.43
N ASP A 565 21.00 -4.45 -26.76
CA ASP A 565 20.65 -4.86 -25.38
C ASP A 565 19.55 -5.93 -25.32
N ALA A 566 18.73 -6.04 -26.38
CA ALA A 566 17.63 -7.00 -26.51
C ALA A 566 17.28 -7.26 -27.97
N LEU A 567 16.61 -8.38 -28.25
CA LEU A 567 16.20 -8.74 -29.61
C LEU A 567 14.68 -8.90 -29.73
N ILE A 568 14.15 -8.50 -30.89
CA ILE A 568 12.81 -8.85 -31.36
C ILE A 568 12.96 -9.67 -32.66
N ALA A 569 12.57 -10.95 -32.61
CA ALA A 569 12.58 -11.82 -33.78
C ALA A 569 11.19 -11.81 -34.44
N VAL A 570 11.11 -11.28 -35.63
CA VAL A 570 9.82 -11.15 -36.38
C VAL A 570 9.81 -12.14 -37.54
N PHE A 571 8.94 -13.13 -37.45
CA PHE A 571 8.93 -14.21 -38.44
C PHE A 571 7.54 -14.50 -39.02
N VAL A 572 7.46 -14.47 -40.37
CA VAL A 572 6.27 -14.92 -41.09
C VAL A 572 6.63 -16.28 -41.71
N PRO A 573 5.92 -17.36 -41.28
CA PRO A 573 6.21 -18.70 -41.83
C PRO A 573 6.02 -18.76 -43.35
N PRO A 574 7.04 -19.18 -44.14
CA PRO A 574 6.86 -19.50 -45.54
C PRO A 574 5.90 -20.72 -45.69
N VAL A 575 5.08 -20.71 -46.71
CA VAL A 575 4.05 -21.77 -46.96
C VAL A 575 4.66 -23.19 -47.02
N ALA A 576 5.92 -23.31 -47.41
CA ALA A 576 6.54 -24.61 -47.67
C ALA A 576 7.52 -25.10 -46.62
N VAL A 577 7.73 -24.38 -45.51
CA VAL A 577 8.73 -24.71 -44.49
C VAL A 577 8.12 -24.79 -43.11
N SER A 578 8.49 -25.84 -42.34
CA SER A 578 8.04 -26.00 -40.96
C SER A 578 8.53 -24.85 -40.06
N ILE A 579 7.61 -24.27 -39.26
CA ILE A 579 7.87 -23.27 -38.23
C ILE A 579 8.93 -23.76 -37.25
N ASP A 580 8.95 -25.07 -36.96
CA ASP A 580 9.85 -25.73 -36.03
C ASP A 580 11.32 -25.52 -36.34
N ARG A 581 11.68 -25.54 -37.65
CA ARG A 581 13.08 -25.31 -38.07
C ARG A 581 13.56 -23.89 -37.78
N TYR A 582 12.69 -22.90 -37.93
CA TYR A 582 13.01 -21.50 -37.58
C TYR A 582 13.00 -21.25 -36.06
N ALA A 583 12.13 -21.90 -35.34
CA ALA A 583 12.13 -21.85 -33.87
C ALA A 583 13.45 -22.46 -33.33
N GLN A 584 13.87 -23.59 -33.89
CA GLN A 584 15.17 -24.21 -33.55
C GLN A 584 16.35 -23.30 -33.93
N ALA A 585 16.30 -22.64 -35.08
CA ALA A 585 17.33 -21.68 -35.55
C ALA A 585 17.42 -20.47 -34.59
N LEU A 586 16.27 -19.96 -34.11
CA LEU A 586 16.25 -18.88 -33.12
C LEU A 586 16.88 -19.32 -31.79
N MET A 587 16.53 -20.49 -31.28
CA MET A 587 17.11 -21.04 -30.04
C MET A 587 18.62 -21.23 -30.18
N THR A 588 19.09 -21.77 -31.32
CA THR A 588 20.53 -21.97 -31.59
C THR A 588 21.26 -20.65 -31.72
N GLY A 589 20.71 -19.69 -32.46
CA GLY A 589 21.31 -18.36 -32.65
C GLY A 589 21.42 -17.56 -31.34
N MET A 590 20.53 -17.79 -30.39
CA MET A 590 20.56 -17.17 -29.04
C MET A 590 21.43 -17.93 -28.04
N SER A 591 21.95 -19.11 -28.41
CA SER A 591 22.75 -19.93 -27.50
C SER A 591 23.98 -19.20 -26.98
N GLY A 592 24.13 -19.15 -25.64
CA GLY A 592 25.21 -18.44 -24.96
C GLY A 592 25.01 -16.93 -24.81
N SER A 593 23.91 -16.35 -25.30
CA SER A 593 23.59 -14.94 -25.08
C SER A 593 22.77 -14.78 -23.78
N ASP A 594 23.05 -13.73 -23.00
CA ASP A 594 22.31 -13.31 -21.83
C ASP A 594 21.30 -12.17 -22.12
N LYS A 595 21.12 -11.83 -23.40
CA LYS A 595 20.18 -10.79 -23.83
C LYS A 595 18.77 -11.35 -23.89
N PRO A 596 17.73 -10.59 -23.47
CA PRO A 596 16.35 -11.01 -23.67
C PRO A 596 15.99 -11.02 -25.15
N VAL A 597 15.19 -12.00 -25.52
CA VAL A 597 14.62 -12.11 -26.85
C VAL A 597 13.13 -12.39 -26.75
N VAL A 598 12.36 -11.67 -27.53
CA VAL A 598 10.91 -11.89 -27.75
C VAL A 598 10.67 -12.12 -29.23
N THR A 599 9.65 -12.90 -29.54
CA THR A 599 9.38 -13.22 -30.95
C THR A 599 7.90 -13.08 -31.30
N THR A 600 7.65 -12.93 -32.58
CA THR A 600 6.34 -13.11 -33.18
C THR A 600 6.45 -14.10 -34.31
N PHE A 601 5.99 -15.34 -34.05
CA PHE A 601 5.67 -16.32 -35.07
C PHE A 601 4.18 -16.21 -35.33
N LEU A 602 3.76 -15.52 -36.36
CA LEU A 602 2.36 -15.18 -36.60
C LEU A 602 1.42 -16.37 -36.31
N ALA A 603 0.36 -16.09 -35.56
CA ALA A 603 -0.64 -17.05 -35.11
C ALA A 603 -0.20 -18.00 -33.97
N VAL A 604 0.99 -17.86 -33.39
CA VAL A 604 1.40 -18.63 -32.22
C VAL A 604 1.57 -17.69 -31.01
N GLU A 605 0.90 -18.00 -29.91
CA GLU A 605 0.92 -17.21 -28.67
C GLU A 605 1.37 -18.06 -27.48
N GLY A 606 2.12 -17.49 -26.55
CA GLY A 606 2.65 -18.15 -25.35
C GLY A 606 4.05 -18.71 -25.57
N ILE A 607 4.37 -19.87 -25.02
CA ILE A 607 5.68 -20.52 -25.15
C ILE A 607 5.55 -21.73 -26.08
N PRO A 608 5.94 -21.60 -27.38
CA PRO A 608 5.90 -22.71 -28.32
C PRO A 608 6.85 -23.85 -27.90
N GLN A 609 6.46 -25.09 -28.16
CA GLN A 609 7.23 -26.27 -27.74
C GLN A 609 8.70 -26.19 -28.14
N HIS A 610 9.01 -25.77 -29.39
CA HIS A 610 10.36 -25.67 -29.93
C HIS A 610 11.15 -24.43 -29.44
N LEU A 611 10.48 -23.52 -28.72
CA LEU A 611 11.06 -22.36 -28.03
C LEU A 611 11.12 -22.56 -26.51
N THR A 612 10.86 -23.77 -26.03
CA THR A 612 10.78 -24.09 -24.61
C THR A 612 12.13 -24.67 -24.11
N VAL A 613 12.65 -24.08 -23.05
CA VAL A 613 13.65 -24.72 -22.19
C VAL A 613 12.90 -25.40 -21.05
N LEU A 614 13.02 -26.71 -20.96
CA LEU A 614 12.32 -27.49 -19.91
C LEU A 614 13.02 -27.34 -18.57
N GLY A 615 12.24 -26.98 -17.55
CA GLY A 615 12.68 -26.95 -16.17
C GLY A 615 12.56 -28.33 -15.48
N LYS A 616 12.88 -28.35 -14.19
CA LYS A 616 12.90 -29.56 -13.35
C LYS A 616 11.58 -30.35 -13.36
N TYR A 617 10.46 -29.68 -13.56
CA TYR A 617 9.12 -30.27 -13.52
C TYR A 617 8.49 -30.51 -14.89
N GLY A 618 9.30 -30.42 -15.98
CA GLY A 618 8.82 -30.56 -17.34
C GLY A 618 7.98 -29.37 -17.85
N THR A 619 7.97 -28.28 -17.14
CA THR A 619 7.31 -27.01 -17.52
C THR A 619 8.35 -26.02 -18.08
N PRO A 620 7.92 -25.00 -18.86
CA PRO A 620 8.83 -23.96 -19.34
C PRO A 620 9.59 -23.29 -18.20
N ALA A 621 10.89 -23.06 -18.41
CA ALA A 621 11.81 -22.41 -17.49
C ALA A 621 12.46 -21.20 -18.11
N ARG A 622 13.24 -20.46 -17.33
CA ARG A 622 14.01 -19.30 -17.78
C ARG A 622 14.93 -19.68 -18.97
N GLY A 623 14.95 -18.86 -19.99
CA GLY A 623 15.57 -19.13 -21.29
C GLY A 623 14.58 -19.58 -22.38
N SER A 624 13.33 -19.94 -22.01
CA SER A 624 12.26 -20.14 -22.99
C SER A 624 11.92 -18.84 -23.69
N ILE A 625 11.71 -18.87 -25.02
CA ILE A 625 11.45 -17.66 -25.80
C ILE A 625 9.96 -17.50 -26.04
N PRO A 626 9.34 -16.38 -25.53
CA PRO A 626 7.93 -16.13 -25.71
C PRO A 626 7.60 -15.67 -27.14
N SER A 627 6.47 -16.18 -27.67
CA SER A 627 5.88 -15.75 -28.92
C SER A 627 4.60 -14.95 -28.68
N TYR A 628 4.50 -13.80 -29.35
CA TYR A 628 3.38 -12.87 -29.25
C TYR A 628 2.58 -12.87 -30.55
N PRO A 629 1.28 -12.59 -30.51
CA PRO A 629 0.43 -12.63 -31.71
C PRO A 629 0.72 -11.50 -32.72
N SER A 630 1.42 -10.44 -32.27
CA SER A 630 1.83 -9.34 -33.17
C SER A 630 3.17 -8.72 -32.73
N PRO A 631 3.89 -8.07 -33.67
CA PRO A 631 5.14 -7.38 -33.36
C PRO A 631 4.98 -6.26 -32.34
N GLU A 632 3.84 -5.57 -32.34
CA GLU A 632 3.53 -4.48 -31.43
C GLU A 632 3.45 -5.00 -29.98
N ARG A 633 2.76 -6.13 -29.78
CA ARG A 633 2.65 -6.74 -28.43
C ARG A 633 4.01 -7.26 -27.92
N ALA A 634 4.83 -7.81 -28.80
CA ALA A 634 6.20 -8.22 -28.46
C ALA A 634 7.06 -7.02 -28.03
N ALA A 635 7.01 -5.93 -28.80
CA ALA A 635 7.74 -4.70 -28.53
C ALA A 635 7.23 -4.01 -27.24
N GLU A 636 5.90 -3.99 -27.02
CA GLU A 636 5.29 -3.46 -25.81
C GLU A 636 5.75 -4.22 -24.56
N ALA A 637 5.68 -5.56 -24.59
CA ALA A 637 6.12 -6.40 -23.46
C ALA A 637 7.62 -6.18 -23.14
N LEU A 638 8.47 -6.12 -24.16
CA LEU A 638 9.89 -5.82 -23.99
C LEU A 638 10.11 -4.39 -23.47
N GLY A 639 9.34 -3.41 -23.92
CA GLY A 639 9.40 -2.04 -23.44
C GLY A 639 9.03 -1.91 -21.96
N HIS A 640 8.03 -2.66 -21.50
CA HIS A 640 7.71 -2.78 -20.10
C HIS A 640 8.86 -3.40 -19.28
N ALA A 641 9.50 -4.44 -19.82
CA ALA A 641 10.67 -5.05 -19.21
C ALA A 641 11.85 -4.06 -19.10
N TRP A 642 12.09 -3.24 -20.13
CA TRP A 642 13.08 -2.18 -20.07
C TRP A 642 12.75 -1.10 -19.04
N ARG A 643 11.51 -0.59 -19.00
CA ARG A 643 11.11 0.41 -18.01
C ARG A 643 11.31 -0.07 -16.59
N TYR A 644 10.96 -1.32 -16.32
CA TYR A 644 11.18 -1.94 -15.01
C TYR A 644 12.68 -2.10 -14.71
N ALA A 645 13.48 -2.58 -15.67
CA ALA A 645 14.92 -2.70 -15.51
C ALA A 645 15.58 -1.34 -15.19
N ASN A 646 15.20 -0.30 -15.92
CA ASN A 646 15.66 1.07 -15.70
C ASN A 646 15.24 1.63 -14.33
N TRP A 647 14.00 1.39 -13.91
CA TRP A 647 13.52 1.78 -12.57
C TRP A 647 14.30 1.06 -11.47
N ARG A 648 14.51 -0.24 -11.61
CA ARG A 648 15.22 -1.09 -10.64
C ARG A 648 16.71 -0.75 -10.53
N SER A 649 17.34 -0.29 -11.60
CA SER A 649 18.76 0.06 -11.63
C SER A 649 19.09 1.38 -10.94
N ARG A 650 18.08 2.18 -10.60
CA ARG A 650 18.27 3.44 -9.88
C ARG A 650 18.79 3.15 -8.46
N PRO A 651 19.76 3.95 -7.97
CA PRO A 651 20.24 3.79 -6.61
C PRO A 651 19.06 3.98 -5.61
N PRO A 652 19.06 3.25 -4.51
CA PRO A 652 18.12 3.50 -3.43
C PRO A 652 18.19 4.96 -3.02
N SER A 653 17.07 5.66 -3.04
CA SER A 653 16.96 7.04 -2.60
C SER A 653 16.14 7.06 -1.31
N GLU A 654 16.73 7.63 -0.28
CA GLU A 654 16.07 7.78 1.03
C GLU A 654 15.17 9.01 1.02
N VAL A 655 14.17 9.01 1.92
CA VAL A 655 13.35 10.20 2.18
C VAL A 655 14.23 11.23 2.86
N ARG A 656 14.53 12.33 2.14
CA ARG A 656 15.35 13.40 2.67
C ARG A 656 14.52 14.26 3.61
N ARG A 657 14.98 14.43 4.83
CA ARG A 657 14.44 15.41 5.78
C ARG A 657 15.38 16.62 5.83
N PRO A 658 14.90 17.84 5.54
CA PRO A 658 15.69 19.05 5.71
C PRO A 658 16.09 19.20 7.19
N ALA A 659 17.32 19.61 7.47
CA ALA A 659 17.83 19.72 8.84
C ALA A 659 17.43 21.05 9.53
N ASP A 660 17.03 22.06 8.74
CA ASP A 660 16.73 23.42 9.15
C ASP A 660 15.21 23.66 9.24
N VAL A 661 14.46 22.74 9.86
CA VAL A 661 13.01 22.81 10.04
C VAL A 661 12.65 22.78 11.53
N ASP A 662 11.53 23.41 11.88
CA ASP A 662 10.95 23.44 13.23
C ASP A 662 9.54 22.82 13.23
N PRO A 663 9.44 21.50 13.22
CA PRO A 663 8.16 20.82 13.19
C PRO A 663 7.33 21.02 14.46
N ASP A 664 7.96 21.27 15.61
CA ASP A 664 7.26 21.39 16.88
C ASP A 664 6.49 22.70 16.96
N THR A 665 7.11 23.82 16.56
CA THR A 665 6.41 25.11 16.43
C THR A 665 5.28 25.03 15.40
N ALA A 666 5.51 24.37 14.25
CA ALA A 666 4.48 24.22 13.22
C ALA A 666 3.28 23.40 13.72
N ARG A 667 3.52 22.29 14.44
CA ARG A 667 2.44 21.48 15.06
C ARG A 667 1.64 22.28 16.08
N LEU A 668 2.32 23.11 16.90
CA LEU A 668 1.65 23.97 17.87
C LEU A 668 0.68 24.93 17.18
N LEU A 669 1.16 25.66 16.15
CA LEU A 669 0.36 26.61 15.38
C LEU A 669 -0.87 25.97 14.73
N VAL A 670 -0.69 24.77 14.15
CA VAL A 670 -1.80 24.01 13.53
C VAL A 670 -2.79 23.53 14.59
N ARG A 671 -2.31 23.00 15.72
CA ARG A 671 -3.17 22.53 16.80
C ARG A 671 -4.03 23.67 17.38
N GLU A 672 -3.41 24.82 17.67
CA GLU A 672 -4.15 26.00 18.12
C GLU A 672 -5.24 26.45 17.12
N ALA A 673 -4.95 26.38 15.81
CA ALA A 673 -5.92 26.73 14.78
C ALA A 673 -7.08 25.74 14.73
N VAL A 674 -6.81 24.42 14.79
CA VAL A 674 -7.85 23.37 14.78
C VAL A 674 -8.70 23.42 16.05
N GLU A 675 -8.10 23.60 17.22
CA GLU A 675 -8.80 23.76 18.50
C GLU A 675 -9.67 25.02 18.51
N GLY A 676 -9.13 26.16 18.05
CA GLY A 676 -9.87 27.42 17.92
C GLY A 676 -11.09 27.30 17.00
N ALA A 677 -11.05 26.42 16.00
CA ALA A 677 -12.14 26.14 15.09
C ALA A 677 -13.12 25.06 15.62
N GLY A 678 -12.94 24.64 16.87
CA GLY A 678 -13.80 23.62 17.44
C GLY A 678 -13.64 22.24 16.82
N GLY A 679 -12.48 21.91 16.20
CA GLY A 679 -12.24 20.65 15.51
C GLY A 679 -12.88 20.56 14.12
N ALA A 680 -13.25 21.67 13.51
CA ALA A 680 -13.71 21.71 12.13
C ALA A 680 -12.52 21.79 11.16
N VAL A 681 -12.75 21.38 9.92
CA VAL A 681 -11.79 21.64 8.82
C VAL A 681 -11.87 23.11 8.47
N ILE A 682 -10.72 23.80 8.49
CA ILE A 682 -10.62 25.23 8.20
C ILE A 682 -9.50 25.54 7.21
N GLU A 683 -9.70 26.55 6.38
CA GLU A 683 -8.63 27.21 5.63
C GLU A 683 -7.98 28.26 6.55
N LEU A 684 -6.66 28.21 6.67
CA LEU A 684 -5.89 29.17 7.47
C LEU A 684 -5.80 30.52 6.74
N ASP A 685 -5.72 31.61 7.50
CA ASP A 685 -5.39 32.93 6.94
C ASP A 685 -3.95 32.94 6.36
N ASP A 686 -3.69 33.92 5.49
CA ASP A 686 -2.43 34.00 4.75
C ASP A 686 -1.22 34.18 5.71
N GLN A 687 -1.39 34.86 6.86
CA GLN A 687 -0.30 35.10 7.83
C GLN A 687 0.05 33.78 8.57
N ARG A 688 -0.96 33.05 9.07
CA ARG A 688 -0.73 31.75 9.73
C ARG A 688 -0.14 30.74 8.78
N THR A 689 -0.62 30.72 7.52
CA THR A 689 -0.05 29.89 6.46
C THR A 689 1.43 30.21 6.24
N ALA A 690 1.79 31.50 6.16
CA ALA A 690 3.18 31.96 6.00
C ALA A 690 4.05 31.54 7.21
N ASP A 691 3.54 31.68 8.43
CA ASP A 691 4.29 31.35 9.64
C ASP A 691 4.57 29.83 9.74
N ILE A 692 3.60 28.97 9.40
CA ILE A 692 3.78 27.51 9.35
C ILE A 692 4.79 27.12 8.25
N LEU A 693 4.67 27.70 7.05
CA LEU A 693 5.60 27.44 5.94
C LEU A 693 7.02 27.87 6.31
N ARG A 694 7.18 29.00 7.03
CA ARG A 694 8.49 29.48 7.49
C ARG A 694 9.17 28.49 8.45
N CYS A 695 8.43 27.74 9.27
CA CYS A 695 8.98 26.69 10.09
C CYS A 695 9.68 25.59 9.25
N TYR A 696 9.32 25.47 7.98
CA TYR A 696 9.97 24.56 7.01
C TYR A 696 10.93 25.28 6.05
N GLY A 697 11.32 26.52 6.35
CA GLY A 697 12.23 27.30 5.51
C GLY A 697 11.62 27.72 4.17
N ILE A 698 10.29 27.75 4.07
CA ILE A 698 9.56 28.20 2.88
C ILE A 698 9.08 29.62 3.12
N GLU A 699 9.69 30.55 2.43
CA GLU A 699 9.35 31.98 2.55
C GLU A 699 8.39 32.39 1.44
N ILE A 700 7.26 33.00 1.82
CA ILE A 700 6.39 33.69 0.87
C ILE A 700 6.97 35.08 0.63
N VAL A 701 6.97 35.56 -0.63
CA VAL A 701 7.39 36.91 -0.99
C VAL A 701 6.65 37.91 -0.07
N PRO A 702 7.36 38.82 0.62
CA PRO A 702 6.78 39.69 1.64
C PRO A 702 5.54 40.44 1.15
N PHE A 703 4.49 40.40 1.95
CA PHE A 703 3.21 41.04 1.66
C PHE A 703 2.63 41.73 2.91
N ARG A 704 1.69 42.65 2.71
CA ARG A 704 0.87 43.24 3.76
C ARG A 704 -0.57 43.28 3.30
N GLU A 705 -1.48 42.91 4.17
CA GLU A 705 -2.91 43.13 3.99
C GLU A 705 -3.22 44.60 4.33
N VAL A 706 -4.00 45.27 3.48
CA VAL A 706 -4.35 46.65 3.60
C VAL A 706 -5.83 46.86 3.31
N SER A 707 -6.46 47.81 4.01
CA SER A 707 -7.88 48.12 3.86
C SER A 707 -8.11 49.61 3.46
N THR A 708 -7.07 50.43 3.50
CA THR A 708 -7.14 51.84 3.18
C THR A 708 -5.99 52.25 2.25
N VAL A 709 -6.15 53.39 1.54
CA VAL A 709 -5.11 53.94 0.68
C VAL A 709 -3.86 54.31 1.48
N ASP A 710 -4.05 54.89 2.69
CA ASP A 710 -2.92 55.28 3.55
C ASP A 710 -2.13 54.08 4.04
N GLU A 711 -2.83 52.97 4.44
CA GLU A 711 -2.17 51.71 4.79
C GLU A 711 -1.39 51.16 3.61
N SER A 712 -1.92 51.25 2.38
CA SER A 712 -1.25 50.68 1.19
C SER A 712 0.02 51.47 0.86
N ALA A 713 0.02 52.78 1.02
CA ALA A 713 1.20 53.64 0.86
C ALA A 713 2.28 53.31 1.91
N ALA A 714 1.87 53.15 3.18
CA ALA A 714 2.78 52.77 4.26
C ALA A 714 3.39 51.35 4.02
N ALA A 715 2.57 50.39 3.65
CA ALA A 715 3.00 49.03 3.33
C ALA A 715 3.99 48.99 2.15
N ALA A 716 3.72 49.75 1.08
CA ALA A 716 4.60 49.81 -0.08
C ALA A 716 5.96 50.48 0.25
N ASN A 717 5.97 51.49 1.11
CA ASN A 717 7.20 52.13 1.58
C ASN A 717 8.04 51.17 2.47
N GLU A 718 7.39 50.33 3.28
CA GLU A 718 8.07 49.32 4.08
C GLU A 718 8.66 48.22 3.20
N LEU A 719 7.89 47.70 2.24
CA LEU A 719 8.27 46.58 1.37
C LEU A 719 9.31 46.95 0.32
N GLY A 720 9.38 48.24 -0.05
CA GLY A 720 10.28 48.77 -1.11
C GLY A 720 9.71 48.56 -2.52
N TYR A 721 9.86 49.58 -3.33
CA TYR A 721 9.38 49.58 -4.72
C TYR A 721 10.31 48.82 -5.68
N PRO A 722 9.79 48.25 -6.79
CA PRO A 722 8.38 48.22 -7.16
C PRO A 722 7.58 47.18 -6.36
N VAL A 723 6.26 47.41 -6.22
CA VAL A 723 5.32 46.49 -5.57
C VAL A 723 4.19 46.10 -6.52
N ALA A 724 3.44 45.06 -6.11
CA ALA A 724 2.18 44.65 -6.72
C ALA A 724 1.03 44.90 -5.73
N VAL A 725 -0.14 45.29 -6.23
CA VAL A 725 -1.40 45.30 -5.46
C VAL A 725 -2.33 44.29 -6.04
N LYS A 726 -2.95 43.45 -5.19
CA LYS A 726 -3.82 42.35 -5.66
C LYS A 726 -5.00 42.11 -4.72
N ALA A 727 -6.13 41.74 -5.33
CA ALA A 727 -7.25 41.15 -4.65
C ALA A 727 -6.89 39.72 -4.21
N PHE A 728 -7.39 39.29 -3.04
CA PHE A 728 -7.00 38.01 -2.50
C PHE A 728 -8.14 37.02 -2.29
N SER A 729 -9.42 37.42 -2.51
CA SER A 729 -10.52 36.47 -2.45
C SER A 729 -10.44 35.42 -3.57
N GLU A 730 -11.05 34.28 -3.33
CA GLU A 730 -11.00 33.14 -4.24
C GLU A 730 -11.51 33.46 -5.64
N GLY A 731 -12.52 34.35 -5.76
CA GLY A 731 -13.07 34.76 -7.04
C GLY A 731 -12.11 35.52 -7.96
N TRP A 732 -11.07 36.13 -7.41
CA TRP A 732 -10.08 36.94 -8.16
C TRP A 732 -8.72 36.23 -8.31
N ARG A 733 -8.45 35.24 -7.50
CA ARG A 733 -7.20 34.44 -7.58
C ARG A 733 -7.18 33.60 -8.86
N GLY A 734 -6.07 33.60 -9.57
CA GLY A 734 -5.85 32.74 -10.75
C GLY A 734 -6.63 33.11 -12.02
N ARG A 735 -7.30 34.25 -12.06
CA ARG A 735 -8.01 34.70 -13.28
C ARG A 735 -7.03 35.02 -14.40
N ALA A 736 -7.35 34.56 -15.61
CA ALA A 736 -6.55 34.76 -16.81
C ALA A 736 -6.52 36.22 -17.28
N ASP A 737 -7.60 36.98 -16.99
CA ASP A 737 -7.73 38.42 -17.37
C ASP A 737 -6.86 39.34 -16.54
N ARG A 738 -6.33 38.90 -15.40
CA ARG A 738 -5.54 39.70 -14.46
C ARG A 738 -6.22 40.98 -13.96
N GLU A 739 -7.53 41.06 -14.03
CA GLU A 739 -8.28 42.26 -13.58
C GLU A 739 -8.10 42.50 -12.06
N GLY A 740 -7.90 41.42 -11.28
CA GLY A 740 -7.66 41.48 -9.83
C GLY A 740 -6.23 41.85 -9.40
N VAL A 741 -5.31 42.25 -10.29
CA VAL A 741 -3.93 42.54 -9.93
C VAL A 741 -3.35 43.73 -10.71
N ARG A 742 -2.53 44.53 -10.05
CA ARG A 742 -1.70 45.60 -10.65
C ARG A 742 -0.25 45.33 -10.29
N LEU A 743 0.61 45.27 -11.30
CA LEU A 743 2.02 44.84 -11.15
C LEU A 743 2.95 46.03 -11.48
N ASP A 744 4.21 45.89 -11.06
CA ASP A 744 5.30 46.86 -11.37
C ASP A 744 4.99 48.32 -10.97
N LEU A 745 4.35 48.51 -9.79
CA LEU A 745 4.01 49.85 -9.30
C LEU A 745 5.27 50.48 -8.72
N PRO A 746 5.78 51.59 -9.38
CA PRO A 746 7.12 52.06 -9.11
C PRO A 746 7.20 53.05 -7.93
N ASP A 747 6.09 53.63 -7.50
CA ASP A 747 6.03 54.64 -6.48
C ASP A 747 4.70 54.67 -5.73
N GLN A 748 4.62 55.49 -4.67
CA GLN A 748 3.45 55.61 -3.82
C GLN A 748 2.19 56.06 -4.61
N HIS A 749 2.32 56.98 -5.54
CA HIS A 749 1.17 57.48 -6.28
C HIS A 749 0.53 56.41 -7.16
N ALA A 750 1.37 55.55 -7.79
CA ALA A 750 0.91 54.40 -8.56
C ALA A 750 0.17 53.38 -7.69
N VAL A 751 0.63 53.14 -6.46
CA VAL A 751 -0.02 52.23 -5.48
C VAL A 751 -1.37 52.80 -5.05
N GLU A 752 -1.46 54.09 -4.70
CA GLU A 752 -2.71 54.71 -4.29
C GLU A 752 -3.79 54.64 -5.39
N LEU A 753 -3.41 54.92 -6.65
CA LEU A 753 -4.32 54.74 -7.79
C LEU A 753 -4.75 53.28 -7.99
N ALA A 754 -3.81 52.36 -7.93
CA ALA A 754 -4.08 50.95 -8.12
C ALA A 754 -5.05 50.40 -7.06
N VAL A 755 -4.92 50.82 -5.80
CA VAL A 755 -5.82 50.40 -4.71
C VAL A 755 -7.25 50.87 -4.95
N VAL A 756 -7.43 52.13 -5.34
CA VAL A 756 -8.76 52.70 -5.65
C VAL A 756 -9.38 51.94 -6.83
N GLU A 757 -8.63 51.78 -7.92
CA GLU A 757 -9.11 51.11 -9.11
C GLU A 757 -9.48 49.63 -8.82
N LEU A 758 -8.62 48.91 -8.09
CA LEU A 758 -8.90 47.48 -7.75
C LEU A 758 -10.10 47.37 -6.81
N ALA A 759 -10.27 48.26 -5.83
CA ALA A 759 -11.43 48.27 -4.96
C ALA A 759 -12.74 48.46 -5.75
N GLU A 760 -12.71 49.37 -6.76
CA GLU A 760 -13.86 49.59 -7.66
C GLU A 760 -14.15 48.36 -8.54
N VAL A 761 -13.12 47.76 -9.14
CA VAL A 761 -13.28 46.61 -10.08
C VAL A 761 -13.68 45.34 -9.32
N THR A 762 -13.08 45.08 -8.18
CA THR A 762 -13.25 43.82 -7.44
C THR A 762 -14.38 43.85 -6.41
N GLY A 763 -14.74 45.07 -5.94
CA GLY A 763 -15.66 45.25 -4.82
C GLY A 763 -15.07 44.84 -3.47
N GLU A 764 -13.75 44.53 -3.40
CA GLU A 764 -13.09 44.14 -2.17
C GLU A 764 -12.61 45.32 -1.35
N SER A 765 -12.84 45.31 -0.05
CA SER A 765 -12.36 46.34 0.88
C SER A 765 -10.96 46.04 1.42
N ARG A 766 -10.45 44.79 1.24
CA ARG A 766 -9.11 44.36 1.67
C ARG A 766 -8.31 43.91 0.45
N LEU A 767 -7.10 44.38 0.34
CA LEU A 767 -6.18 44.06 -0.75
C LEU A 767 -4.81 43.68 -0.17
N HIS A 768 -3.97 43.02 -0.96
CA HIS A 768 -2.58 42.76 -0.62
C HIS A 768 -1.64 43.69 -1.39
N VAL A 769 -0.76 44.36 -0.66
CA VAL A 769 0.45 44.98 -1.22
C VAL A 769 1.59 44.00 -1.05
N GLN A 770 2.24 43.62 -2.12
CA GLN A 770 3.32 42.63 -2.13
C GLN A 770 4.55 43.11 -2.87
N GLN A 771 5.73 42.82 -2.36
CA GLN A 771 6.98 43.05 -3.04
C GLN A 771 6.99 42.37 -4.41
N MET A 772 7.55 43.04 -5.44
CA MET A 772 7.67 42.37 -6.76
C MET A 772 8.65 41.23 -6.72
N ALA A 773 8.17 40.07 -7.13
CA ALA A 773 9.01 38.89 -7.28
C ALA A 773 9.84 38.93 -8.57
N PRO A 774 11.02 38.27 -8.60
CA PRO A 774 11.77 38.11 -9.83
C PRO A 774 10.93 37.44 -10.91
N LYS A 775 11.12 37.84 -12.17
CA LYS A 775 10.47 37.22 -13.32
C LYS A 775 10.99 35.79 -13.47
N GLY A 776 10.10 34.85 -13.66
CA GLY A 776 10.42 33.43 -13.79
C GLY A 776 9.29 32.63 -14.46
N ILE A 777 9.49 31.32 -14.57
CA ILE A 777 8.47 30.41 -15.06
C ILE A 777 7.50 30.14 -13.90
N SER A 778 6.23 30.46 -14.12
CA SER A 778 5.20 30.24 -13.10
C SER A 778 4.87 28.75 -13.00
N THR A 779 5.03 28.18 -11.81
CA THR A 779 4.73 26.78 -11.48
C THR A 779 3.75 26.71 -10.32
N VAL A 780 3.14 25.56 -10.13
CA VAL A 780 2.20 25.27 -9.03
C VAL A 780 2.56 23.95 -8.38
N ILE A 781 2.56 23.95 -7.06
CA ILE A 781 2.63 22.74 -6.22
C ILE A 781 1.36 22.67 -5.39
N ARG A 782 0.71 21.52 -5.40
CA ARG A 782 -0.44 21.27 -4.53
C ARG A 782 -0.30 19.91 -3.87
N VAL A 783 -0.56 19.85 -2.57
CA VAL A 783 -0.75 18.60 -1.83
C VAL A 783 -2.19 18.51 -1.40
N ARG A 784 -2.81 17.35 -1.63
CA ARG A 784 -4.17 17.04 -1.18
C ARG A 784 -4.19 15.68 -0.49
N ASP A 785 -4.94 15.57 0.59
CA ASP A 785 -5.22 14.27 1.20
C ASP A 785 -6.27 13.53 0.38
N ASP A 786 -5.87 12.43 -0.26
CA ASP A 786 -6.73 11.60 -1.10
C ASP A 786 -7.21 10.38 -0.31
N PRO A 787 -8.53 10.07 -0.30
CA PRO A 787 -9.06 8.93 0.44
C PRO A 787 -8.40 7.59 0.05
N SER A 788 -7.98 7.47 -1.23
CA SER A 788 -7.45 6.23 -1.80
C SER A 788 -5.94 6.08 -1.65
N PHE A 789 -5.15 7.17 -1.66
CA PHE A 789 -3.69 7.12 -1.67
C PHE A 789 -3.02 7.91 -0.53
N GLY A 790 -3.81 8.57 0.30
CA GLY A 790 -3.31 9.47 1.31
C GLY A 790 -2.82 10.77 0.70
N SER A 791 -1.80 11.39 1.27
CA SER A 791 -1.35 12.72 0.80
C SER A 791 -0.63 12.60 -0.54
N LEU A 792 -1.16 13.29 -1.55
CA LEU A 792 -0.66 13.33 -2.91
C LEU A 792 -0.18 14.72 -3.26
N MET A 793 1.05 14.80 -3.76
CA MET A 793 1.60 16.03 -4.32
C MET A 793 1.43 16.05 -5.83
N SER A 794 0.96 17.16 -6.36
CA SER A 794 0.96 17.48 -7.78
C SER A 794 1.87 18.65 -8.09
N PHE A 795 2.49 18.59 -9.27
CA PHE A 795 3.33 19.64 -9.83
C PHE A 795 2.96 19.90 -11.30
N GLY A 796 2.99 21.16 -11.71
CA GLY A 796 2.79 21.59 -13.10
C GLY A 796 3.14 23.06 -13.31
N LEU A 797 3.08 23.53 -14.54
CA LEU A 797 3.13 24.96 -14.80
C LEU A 797 1.82 25.61 -14.39
N ALA A 798 1.88 26.81 -13.83
CA ALA A 798 0.71 27.60 -13.50
C ALA A 798 0.07 28.21 -14.75
N GLY A 799 -1.25 28.39 -14.71
CA GLY A 799 -2.01 29.10 -15.72
C GLY A 799 -3.07 28.26 -16.43
N VAL A 800 -4.08 28.94 -16.95
CA VAL A 800 -5.31 28.34 -17.53
C VAL A 800 -5.04 27.31 -18.61
N THR A 801 -4.00 27.51 -19.42
CA THR A 801 -3.65 26.53 -20.48
C THR A 801 -3.18 25.19 -19.90
N SER A 802 -2.31 25.22 -18.89
CA SER A 802 -1.83 23.99 -18.21
C SER A 802 -2.97 23.28 -17.47
N ASP A 803 -3.86 24.06 -16.84
CA ASP A 803 -5.03 23.52 -16.15
C ASP A 803 -6.01 22.89 -17.13
N LEU A 804 -6.30 23.54 -18.25
CA LEU A 804 -7.18 23.01 -19.30
C LEU A 804 -6.65 21.73 -19.92
N LEU A 805 -5.32 21.63 -20.11
CA LEU A 805 -4.67 20.47 -20.70
C LEU A 805 -4.42 19.36 -19.67
N GLY A 806 -4.63 19.62 -18.38
CA GLY A 806 -4.34 18.67 -17.31
C GLY A 806 -2.86 18.29 -17.24
N ASP A 807 -1.93 19.20 -17.62
CA ASP A 807 -0.50 18.92 -17.66
C ASP A 807 0.13 19.01 -16.26
N ARG A 808 -0.20 18.03 -15.45
CA ARG A 808 0.26 17.87 -14.07
C ARG A 808 0.85 16.50 -13.84
N ALA A 809 1.90 16.42 -13.04
CA ALA A 809 2.48 15.18 -12.53
C ALA A 809 2.07 14.97 -11.08
N TYR A 810 2.04 13.71 -10.63
CA TYR A 810 1.59 13.32 -9.29
C TYR A 810 2.57 12.36 -8.63
N ARG A 811 2.75 12.49 -7.30
CA ARG A 811 3.50 11.53 -6.47
C ARG A 811 2.83 11.39 -5.11
N ALA A 812 2.87 10.18 -4.56
CA ALA A 812 2.46 9.92 -3.18
C ALA A 812 3.56 10.34 -2.20
N LEU A 813 3.18 10.93 -1.07
CA LEU A 813 4.10 11.34 -0.01
C LEU A 813 4.38 10.21 1.00
N PRO A 814 5.53 10.23 1.69
CA PRO A 814 6.65 11.16 1.57
C PRO A 814 7.53 10.90 0.33
N LEU A 815 8.23 11.94 -0.14
CA LEU A 815 9.06 11.86 -1.34
C LEU A 815 10.54 11.62 -1.02
N THR A 816 11.17 10.81 -1.88
CA THR A 816 12.63 10.78 -2.00
C THR A 816 13.12 11.92 -2.91
N GLU A 817 14.42 12.21 -2.87
CA GLU A 817 15.00 13.22 -3.77
C GLU A 817 14.82 12.86 -5.25
N SER A 818 14.91 11.56 -5.59
CA SER A 818 14.65 11.08 -6.94
C SER A 818 13.16 11.21 -7.33
N ASP A 819 12.22 10.97 -6.38
CA ASP A 819 10.80 11.17 -6.65
C ASP A 819 10.48 12.65 -6.91
N ALA A 820 11.13 13.59 -6.18
CA ALA A 820 10.97 15.02 -6.37
C ALA A 820 11.54 15.49 -7.73
N ALA A 821 12.72 15.00 -8.11
CA ALA A 821 13.30 15.28 -9.42
C ALA A 821 12.41 14.74 -10.56
N ASP A 822 11.95 13.50 -10.46
CA ASP A 822 11.03 12.90 -11.43
C ASP A 822 9.69 13.66 -11.49
N LEU A 823 9.21 14.22 -10.37
CA LEU A 823 7.96 14.98 -10.31
C LEU A 823 8.03 16.25 -11.15
N ILE A 824 9.11 17.01 -11.05
CA ILE A 824 9.27 18.26 -11.79
C ILE A 824 9.57 18.08 -13.28
N GLU A 825 10.14 16.92 -13.66
CA GLU A 825 10.45 16.60 -15.06
C GLU A 825 9.30 15.90 -15.81
N ALA A 826 8.30 15.39 -15.11
CA ALA A 826 7.23 14.58 -15.70
C ALA A 826 6.16 15.36 -16.51
N PRO A 827 5.81 16.64 -16.23
CA PRO A 827 4.88 17.38 -17.08
C PRO A 827 5.43 17.54 -18.51
N ARG A 828 4.53 17.54 -19.50
CA ARG A 828 4.91 17.76 -20.92
C ARG A 828 5.55 19.14 -21.12
N SER A 829 5.19 20.08 -20.32
CA SER A 829 5.74 21.46 -20.30
C SER A 829 7.08 21.58 -19.57
N ALA A 830 7.58 20.53 -18.90
CA ALA A 830 8.86 20.55 -18.16
C ALA A 830 10.08 21.03 -19.00
N PRO A 831 10.17 20.82 -20.33
CA PRO A 831 11.26 21.38 -21.13
C PRO A 831 11.43 22.91 -21.00
N LEU A 832 10.36 23.65 -20.66
CA LEU A 832 10.46 25.08 -20.36
C LEU A 832 11.39 25.37 -19.17
N LEU A 833 11.40 24.50 -18.17
CA LEU A 833 12.29 24.62 -17.01
C LEU A 833 13.78 24.42 -17.39
N SER A 834 14.04 23.78 -18.52
CA SER A 834 15.38 23.49 -19.03
C SER A 834 15.87 24.50 -20.08
N GLY A 835 15.12 25.59 -20.35
CA GLY A 835 15.52 26.62 -21.30
C GLY A 835 15.02 26.40 -22.74
N TYR A 836 13.83 25.81 -22.89
CA TYR A 836 13.20 25.62 -24.20
C TYR A 836 12.95 26.95 -24.91
N GLY A 837 13.22 27.01 -26.23
CA GLY A 837 12.96 28.20 -27.04
C GLY A 837 13.90 29.38 -26.77
N GLY A 838 15.05 29.16 -26.12
CA GLY A 838 16.03 30.19 -25.83
C GLY A 838 15.81 30.96 -24.50
N SER A 839 14.88 30.48 -23.64
CA SER A 839 14.77 30.97 -22.26
C SER A 839 15.95 30.48 -21.40
N GLU A 840 16.28 31.20 -20.33
CA GLU A 840 17.28 30.75 -19.37
C GLU A 840 16.73 29.53 -18.57
N PRO A 841 17.55 28.46 -18.34
CA PRO A 841 17.15 27.38 -17.46
C PRO A 841 16.90 27.88 -16.04
N VAL A 842 15.90 27.31 -15.36
CA VAL A 842 15.61 27.63 -13.96
C VAL A 842 16.51 26.82 -13.01
N ASP A 843 16.63 27.27 -11.77
CA ASP A 843 17.26 26.52 -10.69
C ASP A 843 16.37 25.35 -10.26
N LYS A 844 16.55 24.20 -10.90
CA LYS A 844 15.80 22.98 -10.58
C LYS A 844 16.14 22.44 -9.18
N ALA A 845 17.35 22.67 -8.67
CA ALA A 845 17.73 22.21 -7.35
C ALA A 845 16.93 22.93 -6.26
N ALA A 846 16.73 24.26 -6.39
CA ALA A 846 15.87 25.01 -5.50
C ALA A 846 14.40 24.57 -5.59
N LEU A 847 13.93 24.20 -6.78
CA LEU A 847 12.57 23.69 -6.96
C LEU A 847 12.38 22.31 -6.33
N ILE A 848 13.37 21.41 -6.45
CA ILE A 848 13.39 20.10 -5.77
C ILE A 848 13.41 20.30 -4.26
N ASP A 849 14.23 21.20 -3.73
CA ASP A 849 14.29 21.48 -2.30
C ASP A 849 12.94 21.98 -1.75
N LEU A 850 12.26 22.88 -2.47
CA LEU A 850 10.90 23.32 -2.12
C LEU A 850 9.90 22.17 -2.07
N VAL A 851 9.93 21.27 -3.06
CA VAL A 851 9.09 20.06 -3.11
C VAL A 851 9.34 19.16 -1.89
N ILE A 852 10.60 18.95 -1.52
CA ILE A 852 11.00 18.14 -0.35
C ILE A 852 10.54 18.79 0.95
N ARG A 853 10.66 20.12 1.11
CA ARG A 853 10.22 20.86 2.30
C ARG A 853 8.70 20.77 2.50
N ILE A 854 7.91 20.91 1.41
CA ILE A 854 6.46 20.73 1.46
C ILE A 854 6.10 19.26 1.79
N SER A 855 6.87 18.30 1.24
CA SER A 855 6.68 16.88 1.56
C SER A 855 6.93 16.60 3.04
N ALA A 856 7.99 17.17 3.63
CA ALA A 856 8.31 17.03 5.05
C ALA A 856 7.24 17.66 5.94
N LEU A 857 6.76 18.86 5.60
CA LEU A 857 5.68 19.54 6.32
C LEU A 857 4.42 18.66 6.42
N VAL A 858 3.98 18.09 5.31
CA VAL A 858 2.76 17.28 5.29
C VAL A 858 2.95 15.93 6.01
N ASP A 859 4.16 15.36 5.97
CA ASP A 859 4.49 14.14 6.71
C ASP A 859 4.52 14.36 8.23
N ASP A 860 5.04 15.51 8.67
CA ASP A 860 5.16 15.88 10.08
C ASP A 860 3.85 16.39 10.70
N ILE A 861 2.91 16.92 9.89
CA ILE A 861 1.64 17.52 10.35
C ILE A 861 0.45 16.75 9.74
N PRO A 862 -0.01 15.68 10.38
CA PRO A 862 -1.11 14.84 9.86
C PRO A 862 -2.48 15.54 9.82
N GLU A 863 -2.64 16.69 10.47
CA GLU A 863 -3.81 17.56 10.41
C GLU A 863 -3.96 18.26 9.06
N THR A 864 -2.91 18.27 8.22
CA THR A 864 -2.94 18.90 6.89
C THR A 864 -3.90 18.19 5.95
N ARG A 865 -4.80 18.95 5.30
CA ARG A 865 -5.76 18.47 4.31
C ARG A 865 -5.42 18.89 2.88
N ASP A 866 -5.03 20.14 2.73
CA ASP A 866 -4.63 20.72 1.43
C ASP A 866 -3.52 21.74 1.69
N VAL A 867 -2.47 21.72 0.86
CA VAL A 867 -1.44 22.78 0.79
C VAL A 867 -1.28 23.12 -0.68
N MET A 868 -1.41 24.39 -1.02
CA MET A 868 -1.25 24.87 -2.38
C MET A 868 -0.33 26.08 -2.40
N CYS A 869 0.76 25.99 -3.15
CA CYS A 869 1.65 27.11 -3.48
C CYS A 869 1.41 27.48 -4.94
N ASP A 870 0.75 28.61 -5.19
CA ASP A 870 0.34 29.07 -6.53
C ASP A 870 0.17 30.60 -6.56
N PRO A 871 0.93 31.33 -7.41
CA PRO A 871 2.04 30.83 -8.22
C PRO A 871 3.38 30.76 -7.47
N ILE A 872 4.27 29.93 -8.00
CA ILE A 872 5.69 29.88 -7.64
C ILE A 872 6.47 30.32 -8.88
N HIS A 873 7.31 31.34 -8.76
CA HIS A 873 8.21 31.72 -9.84
C HIS A 873 9.53 30.95 -9.71
N ALA A 874 9.78 30.05 -10.65
CA ALA A 874 11.06 29.37 -10.79
C ALA A 874 11.98 30.25 -11.66
N THR A 875 13.13 30.64 -11.13
CA THR A 875 14.10 31.56 -11.77
C THR A 875 15.47 30.86 -11.89
N PRO A 876 16.41 31.38 -12.67
CA PRO A 876 17.79 30.89 -12.71
C PRO A 876 18.57 31.02 -11.38
N ARG A 877 18.04 31.74 -10.40
CA ARG A 877 18.71 32.00 -9.10
C ARG A 877 17.97 31.45 -7.90
N GLY A 878 16.96 30.61 -8.10
CA GLY A 878 16.13 30.03 -7.05
C GLY A 878 14.64 30.13 -7.33
N VAL A 879 13.82 29.95 -6.30
CA VAL A 879 12.35 29.95 -6.36
C VAL A 879 11.78 31.08 -5.50
N ALA A 880 10.66 31.66 -5.93
CA ALA A 880 9.92 32.66 -5.17
C ALA A 880 8.44 32.21 -5.06
N VAL A 881 7.98 31.91 -3.85
CA VAL A 881 6.57 31.54 -3.57
C VAL A 881 5.78 32.85 -3.39
N LEU A 882 4.83 33.14 -4.28
CA LEU A 882 4.09 34.37 -4.28
C LEU A 882 2.81 34.30 -3.46
N ALA A 883 2.21 33.10 -3.40
CA ALA A 883 1.04 32.85 -2.57
C ALA A 883 0.99 31.39 -2.16
N ALA A 884 0.42 31.14 -1.00
CA ALA A 884 0.14 29.81 -0.52
C ALA A 884 -1.20 29.76 0.21
N ARG A 885 -1.83 28.60 0.23
CA ARG A 885 -3.02 28.30 1.02
C ARG A 885 -2.80 27.00 1.75
N MET A 886 -3.33 26.91 2.96
CA MET A 886 -3.28 25.70 3.75
C MET A 886 -4.61 25.44 4.42
N THR A 887 -5.14 24.24 4.27
CA THR A 887 -6.36 23.76 4.95
C THR A 887 -5.94 22.70 5.95
N VAL A 888 -6.40 22.85 7.19
CA VAL A 888 -6.12 21.93 8.28
C VAL A 888 -7.41 21.43 8.93
N GLY A 889 -7.34 20.30 9.59
CA GLY A 889 -8.50 19.74 10.30
C GLY A 889 -8.09 18.57 11.19
N PRO A 890 -9.01 18.03 12.00
CA PRO A 890 -8.70 16.91 12.87
C PRO A 890 -8.15 15.75 12.07
N VAL A 891 -7.17 15.04 12.63
CA VAL A 891 -6.62 13.85 11.95
C VAL A 891 -7.76 12.90 11.59
N PRO A 892 -7.93 12.51 10.31
CA PRO A 892 -9.02 11.62 9.95
C PRO A 892 -8.91 10.34 10.76
N THR A 893 -9.98 9.97 11.46
CA THR A 893 -10.15 8.61 11.93
C THR A 893 -10.30 7.76 10.66
N LYS A 894 -9.18 7.26 10.14
CA LYS A 894 -9.22 6.37 8.97
C LYS A 894 -9.94 5.12 9.43
N HIS A 895 -11.15 4.92 8.93
CA HIS A 895 -11.75 3.61 8.89
C HIS A 895 -10.88 2.79 7.95
N ASP A 896 -9.81 2.23 8.49
CA ASP A 896 -9.05 1.20 7.80
C ASP A 896 -10.01 0.03 7.63
N SER A 897 -10.49 -0.20 6.40
CA SER A 897 -11.26 -1.40 6.07
C SER A 897 -10.39 -2.67 6.13
N GLY A 898 -9.18 -2.54 6.60
CA GLY A 898 -8.24 -3.62 6.83
C GLY A 898 -8.22 -4.08 8.30
N PRO A 899 -7.81 -5.34 8.54
CA PRO A 899 -7.87 -5.98 9.86
C PRO A 899 -6.91 -5.42 10.92
N ARG A 900 -6.12 -4.38 10.64
CA ARG A 900 -5.02 -4.00 11.54
C ARG A 900 -4.79 -2.50 11.60
N ARG A 901 -4.99 -1.96 12.78
CA ARG A 901 -4.45 -0.67 13.18
C ARG A 901 -3.12 -0.92 13.91
N LEU A 902 -2.01 -0.50 13.34
CA LEU A 902 -0.78 -0.20 14.03
C LEU A 902 -0.55 1.29 13.98
#